data_813f95279864912fea8fd4253e65d93b
#
_entry.id   813f95279864912fea8fd4253e65d93b
#
_cell.length_a   1.000
_cell.length_b   1.000
_cell.length_c   1.000
_cell.angle_alpha   90.00
_cell.angle_beta   90.00
_cell.angle_gamma   90.00
#
_symmetry.space_group_name_H-M   'P 1'
#
loop_
_entity.id
_entity.type
_entity.pdbx_description
1 polymer ?
#
loop_
_entity_poly.entity_id
_entity_poly.type
_entity_poly.pdbx_seq_one_letter_code
_entity_poly.pdbx_strand_id
1 'polypeptide(L)'
;MSDEIKDKDGLEEEISADSKENEQNDDTSTQHSDYKPVNRFDASAVHHLSGMYQNWFLDYASYVILERAVPHIEDGLKPVQRRILHSMKRMDDGRYNKVANIVGHTMQFHPHGDASIGDALVQMGQKDLLIDTQGNWGNILTGDRAAAPRYIEARLSKFALDVVFNPKTTDWQLSYDGRNKEPITLPAKFPLLLAQGAEGIAVGLSSKVLPHNFNDLCDAAIHYLKGEPFAIYPDFPTGGAIDVSKYNDGQRGGVLKVRAKIDKLDNKTLVITEIPFSKTTGSLIESITKAVEKGKIKARKIEDVTSANVEILVHLTPGTSSDKTMDALYAFSDCEINISPNCCVIEDNKPKFLTISDVLRHSVDRTMGLLRKELMIRKGELEEQLFFSSLERIFIEERIYKERKFEQSTTQDEVVAFIDSKLEPFKDKLFTAEVDGKGIVEYAFHREITREDILKLLEIKMQRILKYNKDKADELLMKIKAELAEIENDLAHMTDVTINWFEYLKGKYGKLHPRKTEIRNFDTIEVTKVVEANQKLYINRQEGFVGTGLKKDEFVCNCSDLDDIIIFYKDGKFKVTKVADKIFVGKNILHVQVFKKNDKRTIYNCVYRNGKQGEYFIKRFNVTAMTRDKMYDITQGTPGSRIIYFTANPNGEAEVIKVTMEPDLTKKRQSIFLEKDFSDILIKGRAAKGNLLTKRTIRRIGLKSHGHSTLGGRKVWFDPDVNRINYDENGRLLGEFFDDDSILVVLDNGEFYITNFDVNNHYEDNILRLEKWDEHKIWTTILYDADNDGYPYIKRFTMDATKRHQNFLGENPNSKLVMLTDTVYPRIKVTYGGVDAVRPAEEIDAEQFIGQKSFKAKGKRLTTWKIDTIEELEPTRFPEPEPAEGEGDEDAELQADGDASSASKDTASENTSSQKLSSQNTSSQNTNEPEENLDPDAGKSEQQVIDELTGQTNLFTDDDFKDDEKDKDWLSKQ
;
A
#
# COMPACT_ATOMS: atom_id res chain seq x y z
N MET A 1 17.98 50.84 -14.80
CA MET A 1 18.13 49.37 -14.86
C MET A 1 19.54 49.02 -14.44
N SER A 2 19.83 49.31 -13.21
CA SER A 2 21.08 48.92 -12.51
C SER A 2 20.97 49.58 -11.13
N ASP A 3 20.20 48.89 -10.22
CA ASP A 3 20.17 49.27 -8.81
C ASP A 3 19.18 48.30 -8.07
N GLU A 4 19.46 47.02 -8.09
CA GLU A 4 18.76 46.04 -7.26
C GLU A 4 19.57 44.75 -7.03
N ILE A 5 20.87 44.86 -6.69
CA ILE A 5 21.65 43.74 -6.15
C ILE A 5 22.68 44.34 -5.18
N LYS A 6 22.25 44.70 -3.97
CA LYS A 6 23.18 45.06 -2.87
C LYS A 6 22.64 44.89 -1.46
N ASP A 7 21.67 44.06 -1.24
CA ASP A 7 21.13 43.81 0.12
C ASP A 7 21.12 42.29 0.53
N LYS A 8 22.06 41.50 0.07
CA LYS A 8 22.21 40.13 0.56
C LYS A 8 23.52 39.81 1.30
N ASP A 9 24.50 40.74 1.24
CA ASP A 9 25.79 40.54 1.89
C ASP A 9 25.92 41.15 3.29
N GLY A 10 24.86 41.80 3.80
CA GLY A 10 24.84 42.44 5.12
C GLY A 10 24.35 41.55 6.30
N LEU A 11 23.85 40.37 6.05
CA LEU A 11 23.29 39.49 7.09
C LEU A 11 24.21 38.32 7.49
N GLU A 12 25.26 38.03 6.72
CA GLU A 12 26.27 37.04 7.06
C GLU A 12 27.44 37.59 7.85
N GLU A 13 27.67 38.89 7.83
CA GLU A 13 28.77 39.51 8.61
C GLU A 13 28.42 39.80 10.10
N GLU A 14 27.13 39.94 10.46
CA GLU A 14 26.71 40.08 11.87
C GLU A 14 26.74 38.78 12.67
N ILE A 15 26.70 37.61 12.04
CA ILE A 15 26.78 36.31 12.74
C ILE A 15 28.25 35.92 12.96
N SER A 16 29.21 36.48 12.26
CA SER A 16 30.62 36.21 12.43
C SER A 16 31.35 37.13 13.41
N ALA A 17 30.76 38.26 13.82
CA ALA A 17 31.35 39.20 14.77
C ALA A 17 31.15 38.81 16.23
N ASP A 18 30.02 38.15 16.56
CA ASP A 18 29.73 37.76 17.94
C ASP A 18 30.47 36.47 18.42
N SER A 19 31.11 35.74 17.47
CA SER A 19 31.96 34.59 17.81
C SER A 19 33.46 34.94 17.92
N LYS A 20 33.84 36.18 17.72
CA LYS A 20 35.24 36.63 17.82
C LYS A 20 35.58 37.46 19.05
N GLU A 21 34.56 37.94 19.83
CA GLU A 21 34.84 38.68 21.05
C GLU A 21 35.00 37.84 22.30
N ASN A 22 34.86 36.53 22.25
CA ASN A 22 35.14 35.63 23.38
C ASN A 22 36.49 34.89 23.35
N GLU A 23 37.38 35.23 22.40
CA GLU A 23 38.74 34.61 22.36
C GLU A 23 39.90 35.62 22.63
N GLN A 24 39.64 36.84 23.13
CA GLN A 24 40.71 37.80 23.44
C GLN A 24 40.70 38.33 24.84
N ASN A 25 40.72 37.44 25.84
CA ASN A 25 41.14 37.83 27.19
C ASN A 25 41.66 36.60 27.98
N ASP A 26 42.72 35.99 27.53
CA ASP A 26 43.56 35.15 28.37
C ASP A 26 44.99 35.07 27.83
N ASP A 27 45.69 36.24 27.88
CA ASP A 27 47.12 36.27 27.70
C ASP A 27 47.75 37.25 28.69
N THR A 28 47.89 36.79 29.95
CA THR A 28 48.90 37.30 30.86
C THR A 28 48.99 36.38 32.08
N SER A 29 50.05 35.67 32.11
CA SER A 29 50.89 35.22 33.19
C SER A 29 51.38 33.79 33.06
N THR A 30 52.46 33.60 32.37
CA THR A 30 53.37 32.51 32.62
C THR A 30 53.82 32.55 34.07
N GLN A 31 53.19 31.77 34.92
CA GLN A 31 53.84 31.27 36.13
C GLN A 31 53.85 29.73 36.04
N HIS A 32 55.08 29.21 35.92
CA HIS A 32 55.34 27.82 36.18
C HIS A 32 54.77 27.44 37.54
N SER A 33 53.59 26.87 37.57
CA SER A 33 53.16 26.11 38.76
C SER A 33 53.50 24.66 38.49
N ASP A 34 54.38 24.11 39.33
CA ASP A 34 54.64 22.69 39.51
C ASP A 34 53.29 21.95 39.67
N TYR A 35 52.72 21.49 38.54
CA TYR A 35 51.57 20.60 38.60
C TYR A 35 52.14 19.22 39.00
N LYS A 36 52.23 18.99 40.35
CA LYS A 36 52.30 17.63 40.85
C LYS A 36 50.94 16.98 40.58
N PRO A 37 50.86 15.89 39.83
CA PRO A 37 49.63 15.14 39.72
C PRO A 37 49.23 14.73 41.12
N VAL A 38 48.13 15.25 41.61
CA VAL A 38 47.53 14.85 42.88
C VAL A 38 46.96 13.46 42.65
N ASN A 39 47.78 12.45 42.95
CA ASN A 39 47.31 11.07 43.11
C ASN A 39 46.48 10.95 44.36
N ARG A 40 45.35 11.59 44.42
CA ARG A 40 44.24 11.28 45.34
C ARG A 40 43.05 11.04 44.45
N PHE A 41 42.93 9.81 43.96
CA PHE A 41 41.59 9.30 43.66
C PHE A 41 40.82 9.32 44.95
N ASP A 42 40.01 10.34 45.13
CA ASP A 42 38.95 10.31 46.11
C ASP A 42 38.02 9.19 45.68
N ALA A 43 38.05 8.05 46.37
CA ALA A 43 37.26 6.87 46.05
C ALA A 43 35.76 7.17 46.05
N SER A 44 35.36 8.30 46.67
CA SER A 44 33.97 8.81 46.63
C SER A 44 33.60 9.47 45.29
N ALA A 45 34.59 9.85 44.48
CA ALA A 45 34.39 10.48 43.16
C ALA A 45 34.50 9.50 41.97
N VAL A 46 34.84 8.24 42.23
CA VAL A 46 34.96 7.20 41.17
C VAL A 46 33.60 6.54 40.99
N HIS A 47 32.91 6.93 39.93
CA HIS A 47 31.70 6.25 39.52
C HIS A 47 32.08 5.09 38.58
N HIS A 48 31.74 3.86 38.98
CA HIS A 48 31.90 2.70 38.09
C HIS A 48 30.95 2.80 36.89
N LEU A 49 31.44 2.53 35.69
CA LEU A 49 30.67 2.55 34.44
C LEU A 49 29.43 1.65 34.56
N SER A 50 29.55 0.48 35.18
CA SER A 50 28.40 -0.41 35.47
C SER A 50 27.32 0.29 36.29
N GLY A 51 27.65 1.06 37.32
CA GLY A 51 26.69 1.84 38.14
C GLY A 51 26.02 2.95 37.32
N MET A 52 26.74 3.60 36.41
CA MET A 52 26.20 4.58 35.49
C MET A 52 25.16 3.95 34.54
N TYR A 53 25.46 2.77 33.96
CA TYR A 53 24.50 2.04 33.11
C TYR A 53 23.33 1.49 33.95
N GLN A 54 23.60 0.91 35.12
CA GLN A 54 22.57 0.26 35.92
C GLN A 54 21.57 1.27 36.54
N ASN A 55 22.02 2.46 36.94
CA ASN A 55 21.19 3.44 37.61
C ASN A 55 20.81 4.59 36.66
N TRP A 56 21.77 5.39 36.21
CA TRP A 56 21.48 6.63 35.50
C TRP A 56 20.91 6.41 34.09
N PHE A 57 21.49 5.47 33.35
CA PHE A 57 21.00 5.19 31.98
C PHE A 57 19.63 4.49 32.04
N LEU A 58 19.43 3.56 32.97
CA LEU A 58 18.15 2.87 33.13
C LEU A 58 17.06 3.84 33.54
N ASP A 59 17.35 4.75 34.53
CA ASP A 59 16.41 5.79 34.94
C ASP A 59 16.05 6.73 33.81
N TYR A 60 17.05 7.17 33.04
CA TYR A 60 16.82 7.98 31.86
C TYR A 60 16.02 7.24 30.77
N ALA A 61 16.37 5.99 30.47
CA ALA A 61 15.66 5.16 29.51
C ALA A 61 14.19 4.96 29.93
N SER A 62 13.95 4.65 31.19
CA SER A 62 12.61 4.52 31.77
C SER A 62 11.82 5.81 31.64
N TYR A 63 12.43 6.96 32.00
CA TYR A 63 11.81 8.27 31.85
C TYR A 63 11.42 8.56 30.39
N VAL A 64 12.32 8.30 29.42
CA VAL A 64 12.04 8.54 27.99
C VAL A 64 10.91 7.64 27.49
N ILE A 65 10.83 6.41 27.96
CA ILE A 65 9.76 5.47 27.60
C ILE A 65 8.41 5.93 28.19
N LEU A 66 8.36 6.12 29.50
CA LEU A 66 7.10 6.34 30.23
C LEU A 66 6.58 7.77 30.10
N GLU A 67 7.49 8.77 30.16
CA GLU A 67 7.13 10.17 30.29
C GLU A 67 7.34 11.02 29.03
N ARG A 68 7.72 10.41 27.89
CA ARG A 68 7.98 11.21 26.68
C ARG A 68 7.50 10.58 25.38
N ALA A 69 7.97 9.37 25.04
CA ALA A 69 7.91 8.87 23.67
C ALA A 69 6.69 7.99 23.39
N VAL A 70 6.26 7.18 24.35
CA VAL A 70 5.24 6.16 24.18
C VAL A 70 3.88 6.68 24.68
N PRO A 71 2.78 6.54 23.92
CA PRO A 71 1.46 6.95 24.35
C PRO A 71 0.89 6.00 25.43
N HIS A 72 0.06 6.53 26.33
CA HIS A 72 -0.67 5.74 27.30
C HIS A 72 -1.90 5.09 26.66
N ILE A 73 -2.20 3.82 27.01
CA ILE A 73 -3.32 3.09 26.41
C ILE A 73 -4.67 3.71 26.75
N GLU A 74 -4.81 4.25 27.94
CA GLU A 74 -6.05 4.77 28.50
C GLU A 74 -6.62 5.97 27.71
N ASP A 75 -5.79 6.92 27.30
CA ASP A 75 -6.20 8.13 26.59
C ASP A 75 -5.54 8.29 25.22
N GLY A 76 -4.60 7.40 24.87
CA GLY A 76 -3.89 7.44 23.61
C GLY A 76 -2.91 8.61 23.46
N LEU A 77 -2.58 9.31 24.54
CA LEU A 77 -1.81 10.54 24.52
C LEU A 77 -0.43 10.35 25.14
N LYS A 78 0.55 11.09 24.61
CA LYS A 78 1.82 11.32 25.26
C LYS A 78 1.66 12.35 26.39
N PRO A 79 2.52 12.37 27.41
CA PRO A 79 2.42 13.33 28.52
C PRO A 79 2.34 14.79 28.07
N VAL A 80 3.14 15.21 27.09
CA VAL A 80 3.08 16.60 26.56
C VAL A 80 1.72 16.92 25.94
N GLN A 81 1.13 16.00 25.19
CA GLN A 81 -0.18 16.17 24.54
C GLN A 81 -1.29 16.30 25.60
N ARG A 82 -1.26 15.43 26.62
CA ARG A 82 -2.20 15.46 27.73
C ARG A 82 -2.13 16.79 28.50
N ARG A 83 -0.92 17.28 28.77
CA ARG A 83 -0.69 18.56 29.45
C ARG A 83 -1.13 19.76 28.62
N ILE A 84 -0.97 19.72 27.28
CA ILE A 84 -1.50 20.72 26.37
C ILE A 84 -3.03 20.77 26.46
N LEU A 85 -3.71 19.63 26.31
CA LEU A 85 -5.17 19.57 26.38
C LEU A 85 -5.71 20.00 27.75
N HIS A 86 -5.03 19.61 28.83
CA HIS A 86 -5.36 20.06 30.17
C HIS A 86 -5.22 21.60 30.32
N SER A 87 -4.12 22.17 29.81
CA SER A 87 -3.92 23.61 29.80
C SER A 87 -4.99 24.34 28.98
N MET A 88 -5.29 23.85 27.79
CA MET A 88 -6.35 24.40 26.94
C MET A 88 -7.71 24.36 27.65
N LYS A 89 -8.03 23.26 28.39
CA LYS A 89 -9.28 23.13 29.14
C LYS A 89 -9.37 24.12 30.30
N ARG A 90 -8.24 24.38 30.99
CA ARG A 90 -8.20 25.40 32.04
C ARG A 90 -8.36 26.84 31.56
N MET A 91 -7.97 27.06 30.30
CA MET A 91 -8.09 28.39 29.64
C MET A 91 -9.38 28.53 28.81
N ASP A 92 -10.20 27.47 28.72
CA ASP A 92 -11.36 27.38 27.82
C ASP A 92 -12.47 28.37 28.23
N ASP A 93 -12.62 29.42 27.42
CA ASP A 93 -13.74 30.38 27.47
C ASP A 93 -14.58 30.36 26.16
N GLY A 94 -14.36 29.35 25.30
CA GLY A 94 -15.00 29.17 23.99
C GLY A 94 -14.37 29.96 22.85
N ARG A 95 -13.39 30.82 23.13
CA ARG A 95 -12.70 31.65 22.13
C ARG A 95 -11.36 31.02 21.74
N TYR A 96 -10.82 31.50 20.60
CA TYR A 96 -9.47 31.16 20.21
C TYR A 96 -8.42 31.83 21.11
N ASN A 97 -7.42 31.08 21.51
CA ASN A 97 -6.28 31.55 22.27
C ASN A 97 -5.02 31.51 21.41
N LYS A 98 -4.13 32.51 21.55
CA LYS A 98 -2.80 32.44 20.91
C LYS A 98 -2.05 31.19 21.34
N VAL A 99 -1.45 30.51 20.38
CA VAL A 99 -0.62 29.31 20.66
C VAL A 99 0.49 29.64 21.64
N ALA A 100 1.10 30.82 21.56
CA ALA A 100 2.10 31.28 22.53
C ALA A 100 1.57 31.29 23.98
N ASN A 101 0.29 31.68 24.20
CA ASN A 101 -0.32 31.71 25.54
C ASN A 101 -0.58 30.28 26.05
N ILE A 102 -1.04 29.38 25.15
CA ILE A 102 -1.26 27.96 25.48
C ILE A 102 0.08 27.31 25.86
N VAL A 103 1.14 27.56 25.08
CA VAL A 103 2.49 27.07 25.36
C VAL A 103 2.97 27.54 26.74
N GLY A 104 2.89 28.85 27.00
CA GLY A 104 3.28 29.46 28.28
C GLY A 104 2.49 28.88 29.46
N HIS A 105 1.17 28.66 29.29
CA HIS A 105 0.35 28.03 30.36
C HIS A 105 0.72 26.55 30.54
N THR A 106 1.09 25.81 29.49
CA THR A 106 1.47 24.39 29.57
C THR A 106 2.79 24.17 30.30
N MET A 107 3.70 25.15 30.27
CA MET A 107 4.97 25.10 31.01
C MET A 107 4.79 24.96 32.53
N GLN A 108 3.61 25.29 33.10
CA GLN A 108 3.29 25.02 34.49
C GLN A 108 3.22 23.51 34.82
N PHE A 109 3.04 22.68 33.82
CA PHE A 109 2.88 21.22 33.95
C PHE A 109 4.01 20.45 33.25
N HIS A 110 4.68 21.06 32.26
CA HIS A 110 5.66 20.35 31.43
C HIS A 110 7.06 20.94 31.58
N PRO A 111 8.03 20.20 32.21
CA PRO A 111 9.34 20.71 32.54
C PRO A 111 10.34 20.69 31.39
N HIS A 112 9.89 21.05 30.15
CA HIS A 112 10.71 21.08 28.94
C HIS A 112 10.51 22.40 28.20
N GLY A 113 11.41 22.68 27.23
CA GLY A 113 11.39 23.92 26.46
C GLY A 113 10.08 24.17 25.68
N ASP A 114 9.71 25.42 25.56
CA ASP A 114 8.52 25.94 24.90
C ASP A 114 8.40 25.48 23.43
N ALA A 115 9.52 25.36 22.71
CA ALA A 115 9.54 24.87 21.33
C ALA A 115 8.95 23.47 21.22
N SER A 116 9.28 22.54 22.14
CA SER A 116 8.75 21.18 22.12
C SER A 116 7.24 21.12 22.36
N ILE A 117 6.72 22.02 23.19
CA ILE A 117 5.28 22.16 23.45
C ILE A 117 4.59 22.74 22.21
N GLY A 118 5.20 23.78 21.58
CA GLY A 118 4.71 24.39 20.36
C GLY A 118 4.60 23.41 19.20
N ASP A 119 5.65 22.64 18.97
CA ASP A 119 5.68 21.60 17.92
C ASP A 119 4.64 20.50 18.16
N ALA A 120 4.48 20.05 19.41
CA ALA A 120 3.46 19.06 19.75
C ALA A 120 2.04 19.62 19.53
N LEU A 121 1.79 20.88 19.89
CA LEU A 121 0.50 21.53 19.67
C LEU A 121 0.20 21.69 18.17
N VAL A 122 1.20 22.07 17.37
CA VAL A 122 1.05 22.17 15.91
C VAL A 122 0.70 20.83 15.31
N GLN A 123 1.42 19.76 15.68
CA GLN A 123 1.12 18.40 15.20
C GLN A 123 -0.28 17.92 15.60
N MET A 124 -0.76 18.27 16.79
CA MET A 124 -2.13 17.94 17.22
C MET A 124 -3.17 18.74 16.43
N GLY A 125 -2.92 20.02 16.16
CA GLY A 125 -3.80 20.88 15.37
C GLY A 125 -3.92 20.41 13.92
N GLN A 126 -2.83 19.95 13.31
CA GLN A 126 -2.82 19.43 11.94
C GLN A 126 -3.61 18.13 11.74
N LYS A 127 -3.97 17.42 12.84
CA LYS A 127 -4.82 16.21 12.80
C LYS A 127 -6.32 16.50 12.76
N ASP A 128 -6.72 17.75 12.92
CA ASP A 128 -8.10 18.26 12.76
C ASP A 128 -9.18 17.45 13.50
N LEU A 129 -8.89 17.04 14.75
CA LEU A 129 -9.82 16.26 15.57
C LEU A 129 -10.08 16.91 16.93
N LEU A 130 -9.02 17.13 17.72
CA LEU A 130 -9.14 17.61 19.10
C LEU A 130 -9.06 19.14 19.22
N ILE A 131 -8.50 19.82 18.22
CA ILE A 131 -8.16 21.23 18.25
C ILE A 131 -8.69 21.91 17.00
N ASP A 132 -9.52 22.94 17.18
CA ASP A 132 -9.86 23.89 16.12
C ASP A 132 -8.71 24.87 15.93
N THR A 133 -8.27 25.08 14.73
CA THR A 133 -7.11 25.89 14.38
C THR A 133 -7.50 27.16 13.63
N GLN A 134 -6.77 28.26 13.87
CA GLN A 134 -6.91 29.51 13.12
C GLN A 134 -5.54 30.09 12.78
N GLY A 135 -5.37 30.52 11.51
CA GLY A 135 -4.10 31.02 10.97
C GLY A 135 -3.37 29.95 10.17
N ASN A 136 -2.08 30.18 9.90
CA ASN A 136 -1.25 29.26 9.12
C ASN A 136 -0.59 28.20 10.03
N TRP A 137 -1.15 27.00 10.05
CA TRP A 137 -0.65 25.87 10.81
C TRP A 137 0.29 24.95 10.01
N GLY A 138 0.80 25.44 8.87
CA GLY A 138 1.58 24.65 7.95
C GLY A 138 0.71 23.77 7.05
N ASN A 139 1.34 22.96 6.24
CA ASN A 139 0.66 22.04 5.33
C ASN A 139 1.37 20.68 5.33
N ILE A 140 0.66 19.61 5.71
CA ILE A 140 1.19 18.25 5.75
C ILE A 140 1.49 17.70 4.36
N LEU A 141 0.85 18.22 3.31
CA LEU A 141 1.04 17.78 1.92
C LEU A 141 2.30 18.38 1.30
N THR A 142 2.52 19.71 1.48
CA THR A 142 3.70 20.40 0.93
C THR A 142 4.90 20.36 1.87
N GLY A 143 4.67 20.14 3.18
CA GLY A 143 5.70 20.18 4.20
C GLY A 143 6.01 21.58 4.72
N ASP A 144 5.18 22.56 4.37
CA ASP A 144 5.32 23.93 4.86
C ASP A 144 5.18 23.97 6.38
N ARG A 145 6.03 24.78 7.00
CA ARG A 145 6.01 24.94 8.45
C ARG A 145 4.89 25.87 8.91
N ALA A 146 4.39 25.61 10.12
CA ALA A 146 3.46 26.53 10.77
C ALA A 146 4.10 27.90 11.01
N ALA A 147 3.28 28.92 11.01
CA ALA A 147 3.70 30.27 11.45
C ALA A 147 4.10 30.26 12.94
N ALA A 148 4.86 31.25 13.36
CA ALA A 148 5.30 31.36 14.75
C ALA A 148 4.10 31.38 15.72
N PRO A 149 4.23 30.79 16.94
CA PRO A 149 3.16 30.65 17.93
C PRO A 149 2.39 31.93 18.29
N ARG A 150 3.00 33.11 18.11
CA ARG A 150 2.37 34.41 18.36
C ARG A 150 1.33 34.81 17.29
N TYR A 151 1.34 34.17 16.12
CA TYR A 151 0.43 34.53 15.01
C TYR A 151 -0.76 33.58 14.88
N ILE A 152 -0.60 32.31 15.25
CA ILE A 152 -1.61 31.27 15.16
C ILE A 152 -2.40 31.12 16.45
N GLU A 153 -3.63 30.64 16.34
CA GLU A 153 -4.57 30.52 17.43
C GLU A 153 -5.23 29.13 17.43
N ALA A 154 -5.59 28.68 18.63
CA ALA A 154 -6.23 27.39 18.84
C ALA A 154 -7.30 27.46 19.92
N ARG A 155 -8.27 26.57 19.83
CA ARG A 155 -9.23 26.24 20.90
C ARG A 155 -9.55 24.75 20.87
N LEU A 156 -10.16 24.24 21.92
CA LEU A 156 -10.67 22.86 21.93
C LEU A 156 -11.82 22.71 20.94
N SER A 157 -11.82 21.63 20.17
CA SER A 157 -12.93 21.29 19.32
C SER A 157 -14.16 20.86 20.12
N LYS A 158 -15.34 20.93 19.54
CA LYS A 158 -16.57 20.42 20.17
C LYS A 158 -16.46 18.92 20.46
N PHE A 159 -15.81 18.18 19.59
CA PHE A 159 -15.53 16.76 19.79
C PHE A 159 -14.66 16.54 21.02
N ALA A 160 -13.58 17.29 21.19
CA ALA A 160 -12.71 17.18 22.37
C ALA A 160 -13.48 17.48 23.67
N LEU A 161 -14.34 18.50 23.68
CA LEU A 161 -15.15 18.85 24.84
C LEU A 161 -16.16 17.77 25.23
N ASP A 162 -16.77 17.09 24.25
CA ASP A 162 -17.74 16.02 24.51
C ASP A 162 -17.08 14.71 24.97
N VAL A 163 -15.86 14.42 24.47
CA VAL A 163 -15.26 13.09 24.55
C VAL A 163 -14.16 12.98 25.59
N VAL A 164 -13.36 14.06 25.79
CA VAL A 164 -12.07 13.96 26.50
C VAL A 164 -12.15 14.40 27.96
N PHE A 165 -13.08 15.27 28.32
CA PHE A 165 -13.07 15.95 29.61
C PHE A 165 -14.27 15.62 30.47
N ASN A 166 -14.03 15.09 31.66
CA ASN A 166 -14.97 15.03 32.79
C ASN A 166 -14.21 15.10 34.10
N PRO A 167 -14.24 16.24 34.81
CA PRO A 167 -13.49 16.40 36.08
C PRO A 167 -13.87 15.39 37.17
N LYS A 168 -15.11 14.87 37.15
CA LYS A 168 -15.62 13.94 38.18
C LYS A 168 -15.10 12.51 37.98
N THR A 169 -14.71 12.15 36.73
CA THR A 169 -14.16 10.82 36.41
C THR A 169 -12.66 10.81 36.19
N THR A 170 -12.02 11.99 36.22
CA THR A 170 -10.56 12.16 36.07
C THR A 170 -9.84 11.87 37.39
N ASP A 171 -8.76 11.08 37.30
CA ASP A 171 -7.85 10.85 38.40
C ASP A 171 -6.69 11.85 38.31
N TRP A 172 -6.38 12.51 39.46
CA TRP A 172 -5.51 13.67 39.54
C TRP A 172 -4.22 13.36 40.29
N GLN A 173 -3.10 13.92 39.78
CA GLN A 173 -1.81 13.93 40.47
C GLN A 173 -1.26 15.36 40.59
N LEU A 174 -0.20 15.54 41.38
CA LEU A 174 0.50 16.82 41.44
C LEU A 174 1.41 16.99 40.23
N SER A 175 1.53 18.24 39.75
CA SER A 175 2.52 18.61 38.72
C SER A 175 3.95 18.39 39.21
N TYR A 176 4.92 18.39 38.31
CA TYR A 176 6.35 18.17 38.65
C TYR A 176 6.89 19.09 39.73
N ASP A 177 6.33 20.30 39.91
CA ASP A 177 6.70 21.28 40.93
C ASP A 177 5.83 21.23 42.18
N GLY A 178 4.85 20.33 42.24
CA GLY A 178 3.93 20.16 43.36
C GLY A 178 2.88 21.27 43.54
N ARG A 179 2.86 22.30 42.70
CA ARG A 179 1.99 23.48 42.85
C ARG A 179 0.61 23.33 42.23
N ASN A 180 0.50 22.56 41.21
CA ASN A 180 -0.73 22.36 40.45
C ASN A 180 -1.17 20.90 40.46
N LYS A 181 -2.43 20.65 40.08
CA LYS A 181 -2.94 19.31 39.79
C LYS A 181 -3.01 19.12 38.30
N GLU A 182 -2.54 17.97 37.80
CA GLU A 182 -2.67 17.53 36.42
C GLU A 182 -3.33 16.15 36.34
N PRO A 183 -4.02 15.79 35.23
CA PRO A 183 -4.62 14.46 35.11
C PRO A 183 -3.52 13.40 34.90
N ILE A 184 -3.67 12.25 35.58
CA ILE A 184 -2.85 11.04 35.31
C ILE A 184 -3.11 10.60 33.88
N THR A 185 -4.39 10.35 33.52
CA THR A 185 -4.90 10.15 32.18
C THR A 185 -6.19 10.93 32.01
N LEU A 186 -6.52 11.31 30.79
CA LEU A 186 -7.81 11.93 30.50
C LEU A 186 -8.90 10.86 30.32
N PRO A 187 -10.14 11.12 30.79
CA PRO A 187 -11.25 10.16 30.63
C PRO A 187 -11.81 10.17 29.21
N ALA A 188 -11.01 9.76 28.24
CA ALA A 188 -11.37 9.74 26.84
C ALA A 188 -12.36 8.61 26.52
N LYS A 189 -13.53 8.97 26.00
CA LYS A 189 -14.63 8.06 25.64
C LYS A 189 -14.66 7.78 24.13
N PHE A 190 -13.49 7.55 23.54
CA PHE A 190 -13.28 7.26 22.11
C PHE A 190 -11.86 6.71 21.89
N PRO A 191 -11.59 5.83 20.93
CA PRO A 191 -10.27 5.27 20.66
C PRO A 191 -9.31 6.30 20.00
N LEU A 192 -8.91 7.32 20.79
CA LEU A 192 -8.11 8.45 20.32
C LEU A 192 -6.75 8.03 19.76
N LEU A 193 -6.10 7.01 20.35
CA LEU A 193 -4.82 6.50 19.86
C LEU A 193 -4.92 6.05 18.41
N LEU A 194 -5.99 5.33 18.09
CA LEU A 194 -6.21 4.81 16.74
C LEU A 194 -6.64 5.90 15.77
N ALA A 195 -7.49 6.83 16.21
CA ALA A 195 -7.93 7.93 15.35
C ALA A 195 -6.80 8.88 14.97
N GLN A 196 -5.91 9.21 15.92
CA GLN A 196 -4.83 10.17 15.68
C GLN A 196 -3.53 9.52 15.22
N GLY A 197 -3.33 8.23 15.51
CA GLY A 197 -2.05 7.59 15.40
C GLY A 197 -1.00 8.19 16.35
N ALA A 198 0.09 7.48 16.56
CA ALA A 198 1.20 7.95 17.36
C ALA A 198 2.52 7.39 16.82
N GLU A 199 3.55 8.24 16.77
CA GLU A 199 4.90 7.83 16.45
C GLU A 199 5.86 8.35 17.51
N GLY A 200 6.73 7.49 18.04
CA GLY A 200 7.69 7.87 19.06
C GLY A 200 8.87 6.92 19.09
N ILE A 201 10.05 7.48 19.29
CA ILE A 201 11.30 6.75 19.41
C ILE A 201 11.79 6.94 20.84
N ALA A 202 11.93 5.83 21.56
CA ALA A 202 12.47 5.78 22.91
C ALA A 202 13.81 5.03 22.93
N VAL A 203 14.37 4.83 24.11
CA VAL A 203 15.59 4.05 24.27
C VAL A 203 15.23 2.56 24.20
N GLY A 204 15.73 1.87 23.17
CA GLY A 204 15.47 0.44 22.95
C GLY A 204 14.05 0.09 22.48
N LEU A 205 13.15 1.05 22.39
CA LEU A 205 11.76 0.88 22.00
C LEU A 205 11.32 1.96 21.02
N SER A 206 10.37 1.60 20.14
CA SER A 206 9.66 2.56 19.29
C SER A 206 8.18 2.25 19.28
N SER A 207 7.35 3.25 19.11
CA SER A 207 5.92 3.10 18.84
C SER A 207 5.60 3.73 17.51
N LYS A 208 4.87 3.02 16.66
CA LYS A 208 4.36 3.51 15.38
C LYS A 208 2.95 2.97 15.15
N VAL A 209 1.97 3.69 15.69
CA VAL A 209 0.54 3.43 15.51
C VAL A 209 0.05 4.33 14.38
N LEU A 210 -0.49 3.74 13.33
CA LEU A 210 -1.02 4.46 12.18
C LEU A 210 -2.41 5.03 12.47
N PRO A 211 -2.81 6.16 11.89
CA PRO A 211 -4.15 6.70 12.05
C PRO A 211 -5.20 5.86 11.31
N HIS A 212 -6.41 5.81 11.86
CA HIS A 212 -7.55 5.07 11.32
C HIS A 212 -8.76 6.00 11.15
N ASN A 213 -9.67 5.62 10.28
CA ASN A 213 -10.85 6.42 9.99
C ASN A 213 -11.81 6.48 11.18
N PHE A 214 -12.35 7.67 11.41
CA PHE A 214 -13.29 7.95 12.51
C PHE A 214 -14.55 7.06 12.44
N ASN A 215 -15.16 6.94 11.26
CA ASN A 215 -16.38 6.16 11.09
C ASN A 215 -16.12 4.65 11.24
N ASP A 216 -15.00 4.17 10.67
CA ASP A 216 -14.61 2.77 10.78
C ASP A 216 -14.34 2.36 12.24
N LEU A 217 -13.78 3.29 13.05
CA LEU A 217 -13.58 3.06 14.49
C LEU A 217 -14.91 2.99 15.25
N CYS A 218 -15.89 3.84 14.92
CA CYS A 218 -17.23 3.77 15.50
C CYS A 218 -17.92 2.45 15.13
N ASP A 219 -17.87 2.06 13.85
CA ASP A 219 -18.49 0.81 13.37
C ASP A 219 -17.85 -0.42 14.01
N ALA A 220 -16.53 -0.46 14.07
CA ALA A 220 -15.80 -1.56 14.70
C ALA A 220 -16.10 -1.65 16.20
N ALA A 221 -16.25 -0.51 16.90
CA ALA A 221 -16.65 -0.48 18.30
C ALA A 221 -18.07 -1.06 18.50
N ILE A 222 -19.02 -0.71 17.63
CA ILE A 222 -20.39 -1.23 17.65
C ILE A 222 -20.39 -2.75 17.34
N HIS A 223 -19.65 -3.21 16.34
CA HIS A 223 -19.51 -4.64 16.03
C HIS A 223 -18.92 -5.42 17.20
N TYR A 224 -17.86 -4.88 17.85
CA TYR A 224 -17.28 -5.51 19.04
C TYR A 224 -18.32 -5.66 20.16
N LEU A 225 -19.09 -4.60 20.46
CA LEU A 225 -20.11 -4.62 21.53
C LEU A 225 -21.26 -5.60 21.23
N LYS A 226 -21.58 -5.83 19.95
CA LYS A 226 -22.53 -6.83 19.48
C LYS A 226 -21.96 -8.24 19.44
N GLY A 227 -20.66 -8.43 19.67
CA GLY A 227 -19.98 -9.72 19.55
C GLY A 227 -19.74 -10.16 18.11
N GLU A 228 -19.79 -9.23 17.16
CA GLU A 228 -19.56 -9.48 15.74
C GLU A 228 -18.06 -9.31 15.38
N PRO A 229 -17.56 -10.02 14.37
CA PRO A 229 -16.18 -9.83 13.91
C PRO A 229 -16.02 -8.46 13.25
N PHE A 230 -14.86 -7.85 13.47
CA PHE A 230 -14.50 -6.59 12.85
C PHE A 230 -13.06 -6.61 12.34
N ALA A 231 -12.75 -5.76 11.37
CA ALA A 231 -11.40 -5.48 10.90
C ALA A 231 -11.28 -3.99 10.61
N ILE A 232 -10.19 -3.38 11.06
CA ILE A 232 -9.91 -1.96 10.84
C ILE A 232 -8.55 -1.80 10.18
N TYR A 233 -8.47 -0.87 9.24
CA TYR A 233 -7.28 -0.59 8.47
C TYR A 233 -6.95 0.90 8.51
N PRO A 234 -5.66 1.26 8.42
CA PRO A 234 -5.25 2.65 8.41
C PRO A 234 -5.97 3.51 7.37
N ASP A 235 -6.16 4.76 7.73
CA ASP A 235 -6.66 5.81 6.84
C ASP A 235 -5.77 7.05 6.98
N PHE A 236 -5.26 7.56 5.87
CA PHE A 236 -4.28 8.63 5.87
C PHE A 236 -4.87 9.95 5.40
N PRO A 237 -4.53 11.06 6.05
CA PRO A 237 -4.99 12.38 5.63
C PRO A 237 -4.50 12.77 4.22
N THR A 238 -3.42 12.15 3.75
CA THR A 238 -2.84 12.36 2.41
C THR A 238 -3.52 11.56 1.30
N GLY A 239 -4.47 10.66 1.63
CA GLY A 239 -5.11 9.76 0.69
C GLY A 239 -4.19 8.61 0.24
N GLY A 240 -4.22 8.30 -1.05
CA GLY A 240 -3.47 7.21 -1.67
C GLY A 240 -4.17 5.86 -1.55
N ALA A 241 -3.48 4.82 -1.97
CA ALA A 241 -3.95 3.44 -1.88
C ALA A 241 -3.07 2.61 -0.95
N ILE A 242 -3.67 1.60 -0.28
CA ILE A 242 -2.95 0.70 0.63
C ILE A 242 -3.21 -0.76 0.30
N ASP A 243 -2.15 -1.56 0.38
CA ASP A 243 -2.23 -3.02 0.37
C ASP A 243 -2.03 -3.54 1.79
N VAL A 244 -3.11 -4.12 2.33
CA VAL A 244 -3.21 -4.60 3.71
C VAL A 244 -2.92 -6.09 3.86
N SER A 245 -2.57 -6.79 2.78
CA SER A 245 -2.38 -8.25 2.76
C SER A 245 -1.35 -8.76 3.80
N LYS A 246 -0.38 -7.91 4.15
CA LYS A 246 0.69 -8.20 5.12
C LYS A 246 0.65 -7.28 6.35
N TYR A 247 -0.46 -6.62 6.61
CA TYR A 247 -0.58 -5.64 7.71
C TYR A 247 -0.45 -6.25 9.10
N ASN A 248 -0.88 -7.52 9.26
CA ASN A 248 -0.79 -8.29 10.51
C ASN A 248 -1.34 -7.53 11.73
N ASP A 249 -2.52 -6.89 11.57
CA ASP A 249 -3.19 -6.12 12.65
C ASP A 249 -2.27 -5.14 13.41
N GLY A 250 -1.35 -4.51 12.68
CA GLY A 250 -0.44 -3.50 13.22
C GLY A 250 0.67 -4.00 14.14
N GLN A 251 0.88 -5.31 14.23
CA GLN A 251 1.96 -5.90 15.02
C GLN A 251 3.33 -5.70 14.38
N ARG A 252 4.36 -5.79 15.22
CA ARG A 252 5.75 -5.79 14.77
C ARG A 252 5.99 -6.92 13.75
N GLY A 253 6.64 -6.59 12.62
CA GLY A 253 6.85 -7.51 11.49
C GLY A 253 5.76 -7.42 10.42
N GLY A 254 4.63 -6.79 10.70
CA GLY A 254 3.65 -6.41 9.67
C GLY A 254 4.22 -5.35 8.71
N VAL A 255 3.76 -5.37 7.48
CA VAL A 255 4.14 -4.40 6.44
C VAL A 255 2.89 -3.93 5.72
N LEU A 256 2.72 -2.63 5.65
CA LEU A 256 1.70 -1.95 4.86
C LEU A 256 2.38 -1.31 3.65
N LYS A 257 1.95 -1.65 2.44
CA LYS A 257 2.38 -0.93 1.25
C LYS A 257 1.45 0.23 0.99
N VAL A 258 2.02 1.39 0.70
CA VAL A 258 1.27 2.61 0.41
C VAL A 258 1.71 3.14 -0.94
N ARG A 259 0.77 3.38 -1.84
CA ARG A 259 0.98 3.95 -3.17
C ARG A 259 0.37 5.33 -3.31
N ALA A 260 1.06 6.20 -4.01
CA ALA A 260 0.49 7.42 -4.56
C ALA A 260 -0.64 7.09 -5.54
N LYS A 261 -1.59 7.99 -5.69
CA LYS A 261 -2.58 7.91 -6.77
C LYS A 261 -2.02 8.63 -7.99
N ILE A 262 -1.82 7.86 -9.05
CA ILE A 262 -1.26 8.33 -10.31
C ILE A 262 -2.28 8.04 -11.40
N ASP A 263 -2.69 9.07 -12.11
CA ASP A 263 -3.64 8.98 -13.21
C ASP A 263 -2.97 9.45 -14.52
N LYS A 264 -3.48 8.99 -15.64
CA LYS A 264 -3.03 9.40 -16.96
C LYS A 264 -3.85 10.62 -17.39
N LEU A 265 -3.20 11.79 -17.47
CA LEU A 265 -3.83 13.00 -17.96
C LEU A 265 -3.94 12.99 -19.49
N ASP A 266 -2.85 12.63 -20.16
CA ASP A 266 -2.75 12.42 -21.60
C ASP A 266 -1.63 11.39 -21.90
N ASN A 267 -1.42 11.05 -23.19
CA ASN A 267 -0.40 10.07 -23.61
C ASN A 267 1.06 10.50 -23.29
N LYS A 268 1.26 11.75 -22.83
CA LYS A 268 2.60 12.32 -22.57
C LYS A 268 2.75 12.85 -21.15
N THR A 269 1.67 12.84 -20.36
CA THR A 269 1.66 13.44 -19.02
C THR A 269 0.90 12.56 -18.05
N LEU A 270 1.58 12.20 -16.96
CA LEU A 270 0.98 11.57 -15.79
C LEU A 270 0.74 12.64 -14.72
N VAL A 271 -0.33 12.50 -13.96
CA VAL A 271 -0.66 13.36 -12.83
C VAL A 271 -0.69 12.56 -11.55
N ILE A 272 -0.03 13.06 -10.49
CA ILE A 272 -0.08 12.51 -9.14
C ILE A 272 -1.02 13.39 -8.34
N THR A 273 -2.15 12.84 -7.88
CA THR A 273 -3.22 13.55 -7.16
C THR A 273 -3.22 13.29 -5.66
N GLU A 274 -2.64 12.19 -5.22
CA GLU A 274 -2.51 11.84 -3.80
C GLU A 274 -1.12 11.25 -3.55
N ILE A 275 -0.53 11.59 -2.38
CA ILE A 275 0.84 11.20 -2.03
C ILE A 275 0.85 10.16 -0.91
N PRO A 276 1.88 9.30 -0.83
CA PRO A 276 2.00 8.33 0.26
C PRO A 276 2.16 9.01 1.61
N PHE A 277 1.58 8.39 2.64
CA PHE A 277 1.68 8.87 4.02
C PHE A 277 3.14 9.10 4.45
N SER A 278 3.41 10.16 5.18
CA SER A 278 4.73 10.63 5.62
C SER A 278 5.64 11.21 4.51
N LYS A 279 5.13 11.38 3.30
CA LYS A 279 5.84 12.09 2.22
C LYS A 279 5.18 13.44 1.96
N THR A 280 5.98 14.36 1.45
CA THR A 280 5.52 15.68 0.98
C THR A 280 5.71 15.79 -0.52
N THR A 281 5.02 16.72 -1.18
CA THR A 281 5.17 16.95 -2.63
C THR A 281 6.64 17.18 -2.99
N GLY A 282 7.35 18.02 -2.22
CA GLY A 282 8.77 18.31 -2.43
C GLY A 282 9.65 17.06 -2.28
N SER A 283 9.45 16.25 -1.24
CA SER A 283 10.23 15.02 -1.02
C SER A 283 9.97 13.97 -2.11
N LEU A 284 8.73 13.89 -2.58
CA LEU A 284 8.34 12.96 -3.66
C LEU A 284 8.97 13.38 -4.99
N ILE A 285 8.91 14.66 -5.34
CA ILE A 285 9.54 15.22 -6.54
C ILE A 285 11.06 15.00 -6.51
N GLU A 286 11.71 15.22 -5.37
CA GLU A 286 13.14 14.94 -5.20
C GLU A 286 13.47 13.46 -5.43
N SER A 287 12.63 12.54 -4.91
CA SER A 287 12.79 11.10 -5.12
C SER A 287 12.64 10.72 -6.60
N ILE A 288 11.60 11.25 -7.28
CA ILE A 288 11.39 11.01 -8.71
C ILE A 288 12.55 11.60 -9.53
N THR A 289 13.01 12.81 -9.22
CA THR A 289 14.13 13.48 -9.91
C THR A 289 15.41 12.64 -9.80
N LYS A 290 15.73 12.14 -8.61
CA LYS A 290 16.87 11.22 -8.40
C LYS A 290 16.76 9.94 -9.23
N ALA A 291 15.55 9.41 -9.42
CA ALA A 291 15.32 8.23 -10.26
C ALA A 291 15.47 8.56 -11.76
N VAL A 292 15.04 9.76 -12.19
CA VAL A 292 15.23 10.27 -13.57
C VAL A 292 16.71 10.49 -13.86
N GLU A 293 17.46 11.13 -12.96
CA GLU A 293 18.92 11.34 -13.09
C GLU A 293 19.71 10.03 -13.20
N LYS A 294 19.26 8.99 -12.47
CA LYS A 294 19.81 7.64 -12.58
C LYS A 294 19.36 6.89 -13.85
N GLY A 295 18.52 7.51 -14.69
CA GLY A 295 18.01 6.94 -15.92
C GLY A 295 17.03 5.76 -15.72
N LYS A 296 16.43 5.63 -14.54
CA LYS A 296 15.44 4.59 -14.21
C LYS A 296 14.01 4.97 -14.61
N ILE A 297 13.73 6.25 -14.66
CA ILE A 297 12.48 6.85 -15.10
C ILE A 297 12.77 7.80 -16.27
N LYS A 298 11.98 7.76 -17.32
CA LYS A 298 12.09 8.62 -18.48
C LYS A 298 11.06 9.76 -18.43
N ALA A 299 11.33 10.75 -17.62
CA ALA A 299 10.57 11.98 -17.60
C ALA A 299 11.42 13.14 -18.16
N ARG A 300 10.77 14.04 -18.92
CA ARG A 300 11.40 15.24 -19.47
C ARG A 300 11.36 16.39 -18.46
N LYS A 301 10.26 16.52 -17.73
CA LYS A 301 9.99 17.60 -16.78
C LYS A 301 9.05 17.11 -15.69
N ILE A 302 9.22 17.63 -14.48
CA ILE A 302 8.31 17.42 -13.37
C ILE A 302 7.86 18.80 -12.91
N GLU A 303 6.56 19.02 -12.74
CA GLU A 303 5.98 20.30 -12.33
C GLU A 303 5.11 20.08 -11.10
N ASP A 304 5.29 20.91 -10.10
CA ASP A 304 4.41 20.98 -8.93
C ASP A 304 3.42 22.13 -9.16
N VAL A 305 2.16 21.79 -9.37
CA VAL A 305 1.04 22.74 -9.52
C VAL A 305 0.07 22.61 -8.36
N THR A 306 0.53 22.01 -7.27
CA THR A 306 -0.24 21.79 -6.04
C THR A 306 -0.79 23.11 -5.50
N SER A 307 -2.09 23.12 -5.23
CA SER A 307 -2.81 24.25 -4.62
C SER A 307 -3.58 23.79 -3.38
N ALA A 308 -4.90 23.72 -3.41
CA ALA A 308 -5.71 23.13 -2.36
C ALA A 308 -5.59 21.58 -2.34
N ASN A 309 -5.42 20.99 -3.51
CA ASN A 309 -5.19 19.57 -3.71
C ASN A 309 -3.80 19.35 -4.29
N VAL A 310 -3.26 18.17 -4.06
CA VAL A 310 -2.00 17.74 -4.66
C VAL A 310 -2.20 17.57 -6.17
N GLU A 311 -1.28 18.16 -6.94
CA GLU A 311 -1.23 18.00 -8.38
C GLU A 311 0.23 18.12 -8.85
N ILE A 312 0.86 16.97 -9.11
CA ILE A 312 2.24 16.90 -9.61
C ILE A 312 2.19 16.30 -11.03
N LEU A 313 2.62 17.09 -12.01
CA LEU A 313 2.65 16.69 -13.41
C LEU A 313 4.01 16.09 -13.77
N VAL A 314 4.00 14.88 -14.31
CA VAL A 314 5.19 14.16 -14.80
C VAL A 314 5.10 14.09 -16.33
N HIS A 315 5.85 14.94 -17.03
CA HIS A 315 5.90 14.97 -18.49
C HIS A 315 6.87 13.92 -19.02
N LEU A 316 6.36 12.99 -19.80
CA LEU A 316 7.10 11.84 -20.33
C LEU A 316 8.00 12.26 -21.50
N THR A 317 9.08 11.52 -21.71
CA THR A 317 9.93 11.65 -22.89
C THR A 317 9.19 11.03 -24.10
N PRO A 318 9.20 11.67 -25.28
CA PRO A 318 8.56 11.12 -26.47
C PRO A 318 8.99 9.66 -26.75
N GLY A 319 8.02 8.80 -27.07
CA GLY A 319 8.26 7.38 -27.34
C GLY A 319 8.41 6.53 -26.06
N THR A 320 7.93 7.01 -24.93
CA THR A 320 7.88 6.25 -23.67
C THR A 320 6.43 5.93 -23.32
N SER A 321 6.16 4.67 -22.99
CA SER A 321 4.83 4.21 -22.56
C SER A 321 4.47 4.80 -21.19
N SER A 322 3.24 5.29 -21.06
CA SER A 322 2.69 5.84 -19.81
C SER A 322 2.59 4.74 -18.73
N ASP A 323 2.09 3.55 -19.07
CA ASP A 323 1.90 2.45 -18.15
C ASP A 323 3.24 1.94 -17.59
N LYS A 324 4.25 1.76 -18.46
CA LYS A 324 5.61 1.40 -18.01
C LYS A 324 6.24 2.47 -17.12
N THR A 325 5.96 3.74 -17.39
CA THR A 325 6.49 4.82 -16.55
C THR A 325 5.77 4.88 -15.21
N MET A 326 4.47 4.60 -15.16
CA MET A 326 3.71 4.49 -13.91
C MET A 326 4.28 3.38 -13.03
N ASP A 327 4.53 2.20 -13.59
CA ASP A 327 5.20 1.11 -12.90
C ASP A 327 6.63 1.49 -12.44
N ALA A 328 7.37 2.22 -13.28
CA ALA A 328 8.70 2.72 -12.92
C ALA A 328 8.66 3.73 -11.78
N LEU A 329 7.64 4.60 -11.72
CA LEU A 329 7.42 5.53 -10.61
C LEU A 329 7.19 4.75 -9.30
N TYR A 330 6.38 3.71 -9.29
CA TYR A 330 6.18 2.87 -8.12
C TYR A 330 7.44 2.07 -7.75
N ALA A 331 8.17 1.54 -8.73
CA ALA A 331 9.33 0.68 -8.48
C ALA A 331 10.60 1.43 -8.05
N PHE A 332 10.79 2.70 -8.47
CA PHE A 332 12.07 3.42 -8.33
C PHE A 332 11.99 4.75 -7.60
N SER A 333 10.79 5.16 -7.17
CA SER A 333 10.62 6.39 -6.40
C SER A 333 9.77 6.13 -5.16
N ASP A 334 9.58 7.17 -4.35
CA ASP A 334 8.75 7.12 -3.16
C ASP A 334 7.23 7.14 -3.47
N CYS A 335 6.83 6.94 -4.75
CA CYS A 335 5.43 6.73 -5.12
C CYS A 335 4.86 5.42 -4.55
N GLU A 336 5.69 4.42 -4.26
CA GLU A 336 5.35 3.27 -3.41
C GLU A 336 6.31 3.23 -2.23
N ILE A 337 5.78 3.16 -1.02
CA ILE A 337 6.57 3.01 0.21
C ILE A 337 6.05 1.84 1.06
N ASN A 338 6.94 1.29 1.86
CA ASN A 338 6.59 0.28 2.86
C ASN A 338 6.59 0.93 4.25
N ILE A 339 5.52 0.73 5.01
CA ILE A 339 5.41 1.18 6.39
C ILE A 339 5.30 -0.05 7.28
N SER A 340 6.19 -0.14 8.27
CA SER A 340 6.15 -1.20 9.28
C SER A 340 5.53 -0.63 10.56
N PRO A 341 4.31 -1.03 10.92
CA PRO A 341 3.69 -0.63 12.19
C PRO A 341 4.37 -1.30 13.37
N ASN A 342 4.23 -0.69 14.54
CA ASN A 342 4.68 -1.26 15.81
C ASN A 342 3.85 -0.62 16.93
N CYS A 343 2.77 -1.27 17.33
CA CYS A 343 1.88 -0.75 18.36
C CYS A 343 2.46 -1.04 19.74
N CYS A 344 3.19 -0.06 20.28
CA CYS A 344 3.71 -0.05 21.65
C CYS A 344 2.99 1.03 22.44
N VAL A 345 2.46 0.69 23.61
CA VAL A 345 1.71 1.57 24.51
C VAL A 345 2.17 1.40 25.95
N ILE A 346 1.89 2.38 26.81
CA ILE A 346 2.08 2.26 28.25
C ILE A 346 0.77 1.79 28.88
N GLU A 347 0.83 0.71 29.64
CA GLU A 347 -0.25 0.19 30.47
C GLU A 347 0.36 -0.24 31.82
N ASP A 348 -0.24 0.18 32.94
CA ASP A 348 0.26 -0.10 34.30
C ASP A 348 1.75 0.26 34.52
N ASN A 349 2.17 1.41 33.97
CA ASN A 349 3.56 1.88 33.99
C ASN A 349 4.57 0.92 33.33
N LYS A 350 4.12 0.13 32.33
CA LYS A 350 4.97 -0.80 31.57
C LYS A 350 4.69 -0.67 30.09
N PRO A 351 5.71 -0.75 29.23
CA PRO A 351 5.47 -0.83 27.79
C PRO A 351 4.89 -2.21 27.42
N LYS A 352 3.80 -2.20 26.66
CA LYS A 352 3.16 -3.40 26.12
C LYS A 352 3.05 -3.28 24.60
N PHE A 353 3.22 -4.41 23.91
CA PHE A 353 3.01 -4.52 22.47
C PHE A 353 1.67 -5.21 22.23
N LEU A 354 0.77 -4.52 21.57
CA LEU A 354 -0.62 -4.96 21.34
C LEU A 354 -0.95 -4.98 19.85
N THR A 355 -2.03 -5.69 19.47
CA THR A 355 -2.66 -5.53 18.17
C THR A 355 -3.51 -4.26 18.14
N ILE A 356 -3.81 -3.77 16.95
CA ILE A 356 -4.74 -2.65 16.78
C ILE A 356 -6.15 -3.03 17.26
N SER A 357 -6.55 -4.27 16.99
CA SER A 357 -7.82 -4.81 17.49
C SER A 357 -7.89 -4.85 19.02
N ASP A 358 -6.79 -5.20 19.71
CA ASP A 358 -6.75 -5.20 21.18
C ASP A 358 -6.83 -3.78 21.75
N VAL A 359 -6.15 -2.82 21.13
CA VAL A 359 -6.26 -1.40 21.51
C VAL A 359 -7.68 -0.88 21.36
N LEU A 360 -8.38 -1.28 20.27
CA LEU A 360 -9.79 -0.92 20.09
C LEU A 360 -10.66 -1.51 21.20
N ARG A 361 -10.53 -2.83 21.47
CA ARG A 361 -11.28 -3.50 22.55
C ARG A 361 -11.08 -2.81 23.88
N HIS A 362 -9.82 -2.57 24.27
CA HIS A 362 -9.47 -1.86 25.50
C HIS A 362 -10.13 -0.47 25.56
N SER A 363 -10.07 0.30 24.48
CA SER A 363 -10.68 1.64 24.41
C SER A 363 -12.20 1.61 24.52
N VAL A 364 -12.87 0.62 23.93
CA VAL A 364 -14.33 0.44 24.02
C VAL A 364 -14.74 0.02 25.42
N ASP A 365 -14.04 -0.94 26.03
CA ASP A 365 -14.30 -1.39 27.41
C ASP A 365 -14.10 -0.27 28.41
N ARG A 366 -13.04 0.54 28.22
CA ARG A 366 -12.81 1.75 29.02
C ARG A 366 -13.93 2.77 28.83
N THR A 367 -14.38 3.00 27.58
CA THR A 367 -15.51 3.90 27.30
C THR A 367 -16.75 3.45 28.06
N MET A 368 -17.09 2.16 28.02
CA MET A 368 -18.17 1.58 28.81
C MET A 368 -17.99 1.81 30.32
N GLY A 369 -16.77 1.59 30.82
CA GLY A 369 -16.42 1.80 32.23
C GLY A 369 -16.59 3.27 32.65
N LEU A 370 -16.17 4.22 31.80
CA LEU A 370 -16.33 5.67 32.05
C LEU A 370 -17.79 6.09 32.01
N LEU A 371 -18.58 5.65 31.04
CA LEU A 371 -20.00 5.92 30.97
C LEU A 371 -20.73 5.36 32.21
N ARG A 372 -20.37 4.14 32.65
CA ARG A 372 -20.88 3.55 33.88
C ARG A 372 -20.50 4.41 35.11
N LYS A 373 -19.25 4.85 35.21
CA LYS A 373 -18.77 5.71 36.30
C LYS A 373 -19.55 7.05 36.32
N GLU A 374 -19.79 7.64 35.14
CA GLU A 374 -20.61 8.86 34.99
C GLU A 374 -22.04 8.66 35.48
N LEU A 375 -22.71 7.57 35.05
CA LEU A 375 -24.05 7.25 35.51
C LEU A 375 -24.13 6.98 37.00
N MET A 376 -23.14 6.26 37.59
CA MET A 376 -23.08 6.02 39.03
C MET A 376 -22.90 7.31 39.82
N ILE A 377 -22.04 8.22 39.36
CA ILE A 377 -21.88 9.52 40.00
C ILE A 377 -23.18 10.32 39.92
N ARG A 378 -23.83 10.32 38.74
CA ARG A 378 -25.11 11.02 38.54
C ARG A 378 -26.21 10.42 39.41
N LYS A 379 -26.27 9.09 39.52
CA LYS A 379 -27.19 8.40 40.45
C LYS A 379 -26.99 8.87 41.87
N GLY A 380 -25.74 8.86 42.38
CA GLY A 380 -25.44 9.32 43.70
C GLY A 380 -25.81 10.80 43.97
N GLU A 381 -25.59 11.68 42.95
CA GLU A 381 -26.00 13.10 43.04
C GLU A 381 -27.53 13.24 43.07
N LEU A 382 -28.25 12.45 42.30
CA LEU A 382 -29.73 12.48 42.33
C LEU A 382 -30.28 11.86 43.62
N GLU A 383 -29.69 10.80 44.15
CA GLU A 383 -30.02 10.20 45.42
C GLU A 383 -29.81 11.20 46.59
N GLU A 384 -28.69 11.93 46.62
CA GLU A 384 -28.44 13.00 47.53
C GLU A 384 -29.43 14.17 47.38
N GLN A 385 -29.76 14.53 46.13
CA GLN A 385 -30.73 15.58 45.85
C GLN A 385 -32.15 15.16 46.29
N LEU A 386 -32.52 13.91 46.02
CA LEU A 386 -33.81 13.33 46.50
C LEU A 386 -33.88 13.34 48.01
N PHE A 387 -32.80 12.87 48.66
CA PHE A 387 -32.68 12.84 50.13
C PHE A 387 -32.86 14.22 50.74
N PHE A 388 -32.07 15.21 50.27
CA PHE A 388 -32.16 16.56 50.82
C PHE A 388 -33.49 17.25 50.54
N SER A 389 -34.06 17.05 49.33
CA SER A 389 -35.36 17.61 48.98
C SER A 389 -36.49 16.99 49.82
N SER A 390 -36.36 15.71 50.18
CA SER A 390 -37.30 15.03 51.08
C SER A 390 -37.17 15.58 52.50
N LEU A 391 -35.99 15.79 53.01
CA LEU A 391 -35.74 16.41 54.33
C LEU A 391 -36.27 17.84 54.37
N GLU A 392 -35.99 18.66 53.35
CA GLU A 392 -36.50 20.04 53.24
C GLU A 392 -38.04 20.05 53.27
N ARG A 393 -38.65 19.12 52.52
CA ARG A 393 -40.12 18.99 52.50
C ARG A 393 -40.69 18.71 53.86
N ILE A 394 -40.17 17.68 54.59
CA ILE A 394 -40.58 17.32 55.91
C ILE A 394 -40.42 18.51 56.88
N PHE A 395 -39.25 19.17 56.83
CA PHE A 395 -38.91 20.31 57.69
C PHE A 395 -39.93 21.47 57.55
N ILE A 396 -40.36 21.74 56.29
CA ILE A 396 -41.30 22.81 55.96
C ILE A 396 -42.77 22.40 56.22
N GLU A 397 -43.22 21.20 55.80
CA GLU A 397 -44.60 20.73 55.94
C GLU A 397 -44.97 20.48 57.36
N GLU A 398 -44.10 19.83 58.13
CA GLU A 398 -44.28 19.60 59.58
C GLU A 398 -44.02 20.85 60.43
N ARG A 399 -43.68 21.97 59.80
CA ARG A 399 -43.39 23.27 60.41
C ARG A 399 -42.43 23.20 61.60
N ILE A 400 -41.39 22.32 61.54
CA ILE A 400 -40.44 22.10 62.60
C ILE A 400 -39.77 23.41 63.01
N TYR A 401 -39.55 24.35 62.10
CA TYR A 401 -38.99 25.69 62.30
C TYR A 401 -39.85 26.64 63.11
N LYS A 402 -41.19 26.31 63.38
CA LYS A 402 -42.12 27.13 64.15
C LYS A 402 -42.41 26.57 65.53
N GLU A 403 -41.80 25.49 65.93
CA GLU A 403 -42.05 24.92 67.22
C GLU A 403 -41.34 25.72 68.34
N ARG A 404 -41.98 25.87 69.46
CA ARG A 404 -41.47 26.66 70.59
C ARG A 404 -40.05 26.23 71.04
N LYS A 405 -39.74 24.98 71.06
CA LYS A 405 -38.41 24.40 71.35
C LYS A 405 -37.33 24.87 70.38
N PHE A 406 -37.65 24.94 69.05
CA PHE A 406 -36.78 25.51 68.09
C PHE A 406 -36.46 26.99 68.35
N GLU A 407 -37.48 27.78 68.62
CA GLU A 407 -37.36 29.23 68.84
C GLU A 407 -36.65 29.54 70.19
N GLN A 408 -36.80 28.65 71.20
CA GLN A 408 -36.21 28.84 72.57
C GLN A 408 -34.83 28.23 72.73
N SER A 409 -34.32 27.44 71.80
CA SER A 409 -32.98 26.90 71.90
C SER A 409 -31.88 27.95 71.78
N THR A 410 -30.95 27.87 72.72
CA THR A 410 -29.87 28.90 72.86
C THR A 410 -28.56 28.48 72.16
N THR A 411 -28.41 27.22 71.87
CA THR A 411 -27.20 26.67 71.21
C THR A 411 -27.57 25.91 69.93
N GLN A 412 -26.66 25.94 69.00
CA GLN A 412 -26.81 25.20 67.74
C GLN A 412 -26.99 23.67 67.93
N ASP A 413 -26.30 23.14 68.98
CA ASP A 413 -26.38 21.70 69.27
C ASP A 413 -27.78 21.28 69.81
N GLU A 414 -28.43 22.17 70.60
CA GLU A 414 -29.81 21.94 71.04
C GLU A 414 -30.81 21.95 69.87
N VAL A 415 -30.58 22.92 68.96
CA VAL A 415 -31.43 22.94 67.69
C VAL A 415 -31.26 21.70 66.89
N VAL A 416 -30.01 21.28 66.66
CA VAL A 416 -29.71 20.04 65.90
C VAL A 416 -30.34 18.82 66.58
N ALA A 417 -30.16 18.61 67.88
CA ALA A 417 -30.74 17.50 68.60
C ALA A 417 -32.28 17.55 68.63
N PHE A 418 -32.85 18.73 68.58
CA PHE A 418 -34.29 18.92 68.51
C PHE A 418 -34.82 18.48 67.11
N ILE A 419 -34.19 18.99 66.03
CA ILE A 419 -34.59 18.64 64.66
C ILE A 419 -34.41 17.14 64.42
N ASP A 420 -33.28 16.55 64.89
CA ASP A 420 -33.03 15.12 64.75
C ASP A 420 -34.14 14.29 65.44
N SER A 421 -34.54 14.66 66.66
CA SER A 421 -35.66 13.98 67.35
C SER A 421 -37.01 14.12 66.64
N LYS A 422 -37.21 15.18 65.88
CA LYS A 422 -38.41 15.40 65.08
C LYS A 422 -38.38 14.62 63.75
N LEU A 423 -37.18 14.40 63.21
CA LEU A 423 -36.98 13.59 62.01
C LEU A 423 -37.00 12.08 62.30
N GLU A 424 -36.79 11.66 63.57
CA GLU A 424 -36.76 10.25 63.96
C GLU A 424 -37.96 9.41 63.48
N PRO A 425 -39.23 9.91 63.55
CA PRO A 425 -40.40 9.15 63.08
C PRO A 425 -40.40 8.88 61.59
N PHE A 426 -39.57 9.62 60.82
CA PHE A 426 -39.49 9.56 59.38
C PHE A 426 -38.31 8.72 58.91
N LYS A 427 -37.36 8.34 59.75
CA LYS A 427 -36.16 7.58 59.41
C LYS A 427 -36.50 6.17 58.92
N ASP A 428 -37.55 5.51 59.51
CA ASP A 428 -37.94 4.15 59.23
C ASP A 428 -39.22 3.99 58.41
N LYS A 429 -39.80 5.11 57.93
CA LYS A 429 -41.10 5.05 57.22
C LYS A 429 -40.92 5.43 55.76
N LEU A 430 -41.28 4.51 54.88
CA LEU A 430 -41.66 4.87 53.51
C LEU A 430 -42.91 5.74 53.57
N PHE A 431 -42.74 7.07 53.42
CA PHE A 431 -43.92 7.95 53.35
C PHE A 431 -44.49 7.94 51.94
N THR A 432 -45.68 7.38 51.79
CA THR A 432 -46.52 7.55 50.63
C THR A 432 -47.47 8.72 50.82
N ALA A 433 -47.32 9.79 50.09
CA ALA A 433 -48.30 10.88 50.05
C ALA A 433 -49.12 10.76 48.78
N GLU A 434 -50.43 10.63 48.92
CA GLU A 434 -51.35 10.70 47.78
C GLU A 434 -51.54 12.17 47.43
N VAL A 435 -51.17 12.55 46.22
CA VAL A 435 -51.32 13.91 45.69
C VAL A 435 -52.45 13.92 44.66
N ASP A 436 -53.60 14.44 45.06
CA ASP A 436 -54.76 14.80 44.22
C ASP A 436 -54.86 14.00 42.88
N GLY A 437 -54.95 12.69 42.95
CA GLY A 437 -55.16 11.83 41.76
C GLY A 437 -53.97 11.69 40.80
N LYS A 438 -52.75 12.12 41.17
CA LYS A 438 -51.55 12.07 40.31
C LYS A 438 -50.39 11.28 40.92
N GLY A 439 -50.68 10.10 41.46
CA GLY A 439 -49.63 9.19 41.85
C GLY A 439 -49.10 9.36 43.30
N ILE A 440 -48.49 8.30 43.78
CA ILE A 440 -47.95 8.15 45.13
C ILE A 440 -46.50 8.63 45.14
N VAL A 441 -46.17 9.59 45.98
CA VAL A 441 -44.75 10.05 46.16
C VAL A 441 -44.17 9.36 47.39
N GLU A 442 -43.21 8.49 47.19
CA GLU A 442 -42.50 7.81 48.26
C GLU A 442 -41.24 8.65 48.68
N TYR A 443 -41.07 8.84 50.01
CA TYR A 443 -39.84 9.37 50.57
C TYR A 443 -38.91 8.22 50.85
N ALA A 444 -37.74 8.22 50.22
CA ALA A 444 -36.71 7.23 50.46
C ALA A 444 -35.44 7.89 51.00
N PHE A 445 -35.03 7.50 52.19
CA PHE A 445 -33.74 7.87 52.72
C PHE A 445 -32.77 6.74 52.38
N HIS A 446 -31.80 7.00 51.49
CA HIS A 446 -30.77 6.03 51.09
C HIS A 446 -29.61 5.89 52.08
N ARG A 447 -29.52 6.84 53.05
CA ARG A 447 -28.57 6.86 54.12
C ARG A 447 -29.11 7.50 55.37
N GLU A 448 -28.38 7.36 56.50
CA GLU A 448 -28.74 8.02 57.75
C GLU A 448 -28.60 9.54 57.68
N ILE A 449 -29.45 10.24 58.47
CA ILE A 449 -29.43 11.70 58.57
C ILE A 449 -28.20 12.10 59.42
N THR A 450 -27.32 12.89 58.86
CA THR A 450 -26.14 13.38 59.57
C THR A 450 -26.38 14.76 60.22
N ARG A 451 -25.52 15.12 61.18
CA ARG A 451 -25.53 16.47 61.72
C ARG A 451 -25.38 17.55 60.64
N GLU A 452 -24.56 17.31 59.64
CA GLU A 452 -24.34 18.24 58.52
C GLU A 452 -25.61 18.47 57.71
N ASP A 453 -26.42 17.45 57.50
CA ASP A 453 -27.67 17.58 56.78
C ASP A 453 -28.68 18.46 57.55
N ILE A 454 -28.70 18.31 58.90
CA ILE A 454 -29.53 19.15 59.75
C ILE A 454 -29.02 20.60 59.73
N LEU A 455 -27.73 20.81 59.72
CA LEU A 455 -27.14 22.15 59.60
C LEU A 455 -27.53 22.81 58.26
N LYS A 456 -27.50 22.08 57.15
CA LYS A 456 -28.00 22.56 55.86
C LYS A 456 -29.47 22.92 55.86
N LEU A 457 -30.32 22.23 56.62
CA LEU A 457 -31.73 22.62 56.82
C LEU A 457 -31.85 23.99 57.50
N LEU A 458 -30.96 24.31 58.46
CA LEU A 458 -30.91 25.61 59.14
C LEU A 458 -30.47 26.76 58.23
N GLU A 459 -29.74 26.46 57.18
CA GLU A 459 -29.30 27.46 56.19
C GLU A 459 -30.40 27.84 55.17
N ILE A 460 -31.57 27.18 55.23
CA ILE A 460 -32.70 27.45 54.31
C ILE A 460 -33.22 28.86 54.57
N LYS A 461 -33.13 29.74 53.60
CA LYS A 461 -33.59 31.11 53.67
C LYS A 461 -35.10 31.15 53.88
N MET A 462 -35.59 31.99 54.83
CA MET A 462 -37.00 32.20 55.10
C MET A 462 -37.83 32.53 53.87
N GLN A 463 -37.25 33.22 52.88
CA GLN A 463 -37.91 33.50 51.58
C GLN A 463 -38.24 32.23 50.80
N ARG A 464 -37.45 31.16 50.92
CA ARG A 464 -37.73 29.86 50.31
C ARG A 464 -38.87 29.15 51.05
N ILE A 465 -38.90 29.21 52.35
CA ILE A 465 -40.02 28.67 53.14
C ILE A 465 -41.36 29.38 52.86
N LEU A 466 -41.33 30.73 52.73
CA LEU A 466 -42.53 31.51 52.41
C LEU A 466 -43.06 31.31 50.97
N LYS A 467 -42.15 30.94 50.06
CA LYS A 467 -42.45 30.67 48.63
C LYS A 467 -42.60 29.19 48.33
N TYR A 468 -42.61 28.35 49.38
CA TYR A 468 -42.73 26.92 49.18
C TYR A 468 -44.06 26.57 48.53
N ASN A 469 -43.98 25.88 47.44
CA ASN A 469 -45.13 25.35 46.70
C ASN A 469 -45.05 23.83 46.66
N LYS A 470 -45.98 23.15 47.28
CA LYS A 470 -46.05 21.69 47.40
C LYS A 470 -46.08 21.02 46.02
N ASP A 471 -46.91 21.50 45.13
CA ASP A 471 -47.06 20.90 43.79
C ASP A 471 -45.72 20.91 42.97
N LYS A 472 -44.96 22.02 43.07
CA LYS A 472 -43.64 22.12 42.46
C LYS A 472 -42.59 21.23 43.09
N ALA A 473 -42.69 21.04 44.42
CA ALA A 473 -41.79 20.11 45.12
C ALA A 473 -42.07 18.66 44.71
N ASP A 474 -43.35 18.29 44.60
CA ASP A 474 -43.77 17.00 44.16
C ASP A 474 -43.39 16.73 42.69
N GLU A 475 -43.58 17.73 41.82
CA GLU A 475 -43.11 17.66 40.44
C GLU A 475 -41.56 17.45 40.32
N LEU A 476 -40.77 18.16 41.12
CA LEU A 476 -39.33 17.97 41.20
C LEU A 476 -38.94 16.55 41.66
N LEU A 477 -39.60 16.07 42.74
CA LEU A 477 -39.34 14.71 43.26
C LEU A 477 -39.73 13.65 42.22
N MET A 478 -40.83 13.78 41.52
CA MET A 478 -41.21 12.89 40.45
C MET A 478 -40.20 12.89 39.32
N LYS A 479 -39.70 14.07 38.92
CA LYS A 479 -38.66 14.21 37.88
C LYS A 479 -37.35 13.53 38.29
N ILE A 480 -36.88 13.74 39.54
CA ILE A 480 -35.68 13.08 40.06
C ILE A 480 -35.89 11.55 40.05
N LYS A 481 -37.06 11.04 40.50
CA LYS A 481 -37.31 9.60 40.48
C LYS A 481 -37.38 9.01 39.07
N ALA A 482 -37.95 9.74 38.12
CA ALA A 482 -37.98 9.31 36.73
C ALA A 482 -36.54 9.23 36.11
N GLU A 483 -35.69 10.24 36.41
CA GLU A 483 -34.29 10.26 35.98
C GLU A 483 -33.50 9.15 36.65
N LEU A 484 -33.73 8.85 37.94
CA LEU A 484 -33.13 7.70 38.65
C LEU A 484 -33.51 6.36 38.01
N ALA A 485 -34.81 6.16 37.67
CA ALA A 485 -35.25 4.93 37.02
C ALA A 485 -34.64 4.78 35.62
N GLU A 486 -34.46 5.86 34.86
CA GLU A 486 -33.80 5.88 33.58
C GLU A 486 -32.32 5.46 33.76
N ILE A 487 -31.61 6.05 34.72
CA ILE A 487 -30.22 5.71 35.01
C ILE A 487 -30.08 4.25 35.46
N GLU A 488 -30.99 3.72 36.27
CA GLU A 488 -30.99 2.32 36.70
C GLU A 488 -31.20 1.38 35.51
N ASN A 489 -32.09 1.73 34.59
CA ASN A 489 -32.27 0.99 33.36
C ASN A 489 -31.00 1.03 32.49
N ASP A 490 -30.39 2.20 32.36
CA ASP A 490 -29.15 2.37 31.58
C ASP A 490 -27.99 1.57 32.21
N LEU A 491 -27.86 1.57 33.53
CA LEU A 491 -26.85 0.77 34.26
C LEU A 491 -27.05 -0.75 34.06
N ALA A 492 -28.31 -1.20 33.88
CA ALA A 492 -28.63 -2.60 33.56
C ALA A 492 -28.31 -2.97 32.11
N HIS A 493 -28.31 -1.97 31.19
CA HIS A 493 -28.12 -2.19 29.74
C HIS A 493 -26.90 -1.42 29.19
N MET A 494 -25.76 -1.51 29.89
CA MET A 494 -24.55 -0.73 29.55
C MET A 494 -24.03 -0.94 28.15
N THR A 495 -24.25 -2.12 27.57
CA THR A 495 -23.86 -2.39 26.16
C THR A 495 -24.62 -1.50 25.19
N ASP A 496 -25.95 -1.39 25.37
CA ASP A 496 -26.78 -0.55 24.52
C ASP A 496 -26.47 0.94 24.70
N VAL A 497 -26.23 1.38 25.94
CA VAL A 497 -25.78 2.75 26.23
C VAL A 497 -24.48 3.07 25.50
N THR A 498 -23.54 2.12 25.47
CA THR A 498 -22.24 2.32 24.83
C THR A 498 -22.39 2.31 23.29
N ILE A 499 -23.25 1.45 22.73
CA ILE A 499 -23.59 1.47 21.30
C ILE A 499 -24.19 2.81 20.91
N ASN A 500 -25.20 3.28 21.64
CA ASN A 500 -25.85 4.58 21.41
C ASN A 500 -24.84 5.74 21.49
N TRP A 501 -23.83 5.65 22.35
CA TRP A 501 -22.74 6.64 22.44
C TRP A 501 -21.94 6.70 21.15
N PHE A 502 -21.52 5.56 20.59
CA PHE A 502 -20.76 5.52 19.32
C PHE A 502 -21.64 5.93 18.13
N GLU A 503 -22.92 5.57 18.11
CA GLU A 503 -23.87 6.03 17.10
C GLU A 503 -24.07 7.55 17.15
N TYR A 504 -24.21 8.12 18.36
CA TYR A 504 -24.26 9.57 18.57
C TYR A 504 -23.01 10.26 18.02
N LEU A 505 -21.82 9.77 18.34
CA LEU A 505 -20.56 10.34 17.84
C LEU A 505 -20.48 10.26 16.32
N LYS A 506 -20.82 9.12 15.74
CA LYS A 506 -20.85 8.91 14.29
C LYS A 506 -21.86 9.84 13.60
N GLY A 507 -23.06 9.97 14.15
CA GLY A 507 -24.11 10.85 13.61
C GLY A 507 -23.72 12.31 13.66
N LYS A 508 -23.04 12.76 14.74
CA LYS A 508 -22.69 14.15 14.97
C LYS A 508 -21.42 14.59 14.24
N TYR A 509 -20.40 13.74 14.21
CA TYR A 509 -19.05 14.10 13.72
C TYR A 509 -18.62 13.33 12.46
N GLY A 510 -19.20 12.17 12.18
CA GLY A 510 -18.74 11.26 11.13
C GLY A 510 -18.73 11.84 9.73
N LYS A 511 -19.66 12.77 9.42
CA LYS A 511 -19.71 13.45 8.11
C LYS A 511 -18.48 14.31 7.83
N LEU A 512 -17.76 14.75 8.87
CA LEU A 512 -16.55 15.56 8.75
C LEU A 512 -15.31 14.73 8.43
N HIS A 513 -15.36 13.42 8.66
CA HIS A 513 -14.23 12.51 8.56
C HIS A 513 -14.52 11.33 7.59
N PRO A 514 -14.77 11.58 6.29
CA PRO A 514 -14.90 10.51 5.31
C PRO A 514 -13.56 9.78 5.15
N ARG A 515 -13.60 8.47 4.80
CA ARG A 515 -12.40 7.73 4.47
C ARG A 515 -11.73 8.31 3.21
N LYS A 516 -10.40 8.49 3.26
CA LYS A 516 -9.60 9.06 2.16
C LYS A 516 -8.77 8.00 1.46
N THR A 517 -8.24 7.03 2.19
CA THR A 517 -7.32 6.03 1.66
C THR A 517 -8.07 4.83 1.09
N GLU A 518 -7.76 4.46 -0.14
CA GLU A 518 -8.37 3.32 -0.83
C GLU A 518 -7.64 2.01 -0.45
N ILE A 519 -8.42 0.96 -0.14
CA ILE A 519 -7.86 -0.38 0.14
C ILE A 519 -7.88 -1.19 -1.16
N ARG A 520 -6.70 -1.61 -1.63
CA ARG A 520 -6.50 -2.43 -2.84
C ARG A 520 -5.45 -3.50 -2.59
N ASN A 521 -5.54 -4.59 -3.32
CA ASN A 521 -4.40 -5.48 -3.51
C ASN A 521 -3.52 -4.94 -4.64
N PHE A 522 -2.22 -4.86 -4.41
CA PHE A 522 -1.29 -4.37 -5.43
C PHE A 522 -0.70 -5.52 -6.22
N ASP A 523 -0.74 -5.40 -7.55
CA ASP A 523 0.00 -6.29 -8.43
C ASP A 523 1.50 -6.18 -8.16
N THR A 524 2.17 -7.33 -8.22
CA THR A 524 3.61 -7.38 -8.02
C THR A 524 4.32 -6.84 -9.26
N ILE A 525 4.89 -5.66 -9.16
CA ILE A 525 5.69 -5.06 -10.22
C ILE A 525 7.00 -5.84 -10.33
N GLU A 526 7.21 -6.53 -11.44
CA GLU A 526 8.49 -7.16 -11.75
C GLU A 526 9.50 -6.08 -12.20
N VAL A 527 10.32 -5.63 -11.28
CA VAL A 527 11.30 -4.55 -11.48
C VAL A 527 12.15 -4.77 -12.76
N THR A 528 12.47 -6.02 -13.08
CA THR A 528 13.24 -6.37 -14.29
C THR A 528 12.50 -6.15 -15.61
N LYS A 529 11.17 -6.13 -15.62
CA LYS A 529 10.38 -5.83 -16.82
C LYS A 529 10.23 -4.32 -17.04
N VAL A 530 10.31 -3.55 -15.99
CA VAL A 530 10.10 -2.10 -15.99
C VAL A 530 11.39 -1.33 -16.26
N VAL A 531 12.54 -1.90 -15.87
CA VAL A 531 13.85 -1.28 -16.11
C VAL A 531 14.20 -1.28 -17.59
N GLU A 532 14.41 -0.09 -18.13
CA GLU A 532 14.86 0.04 -19.50
C GLU A 532 16.38 -0.23 -19.64
N ALA A 533 16.74 -0.84 -20.77
CA ALA A 533 18.12 -1.11 -21.15
C ALA A 533 18.84 0.18 -21.56
N ASN A 534 19.19 1.03 -20.59
CA ASN A 534 19.77 2.36 -20.77
C ASN A 534 21.30 2.37 -20.87
N GLN A 535 21.93 1.23 -20.68
CA GLN A 535 23.38 1.07 -20.73
C GLN A 535 23.80 0.16 -21.88
N LYS A 536 25.03 0.34 -22.37
CA LYS A 536 25.60 -0.50 -23.41
C LYS A 536 26.61 -1.44 -22.81
N LEU A 537 26.43 -2.74 -23.04
CA LEU A 537 27.35 -3.78 -22.62
C LEU A 537 28.44 -3.98 -23.67
N TYR A 538 29.67 -4.06 -23.22
CA TYR A 538 30.87 -4.30 -24.07
C TYR A 538 31.67 -5.49 -23.56
N ILE A 539 32.45 -6.11 -24.43
CA ILE A 539 33.29 -7.27 -24.12
C ILE A 539 34.69 -7.12 -24.69
N ASN A 540 35.67 -7.40 -23.84
CA ASN A 540 37.07 -7.63 -24.26
C ASN A 540 37.37 -9.13 -24.20
N ARG A 541 37.28 -9.82 -25.36
CA ARG A 541 37.48 -11.27 -25.44
C ARG A 541 38.93 -11.68 -25.21
N GLN A 542 39.90 -10.78 -25.48
CA GLN A 542 41.33 -11.07 -25.32
C GLN A 542 41.75 -11.06 -23.88
N GLU A 543 41.32 -10.05 -23.16
CA GLU A 543 41.66 -9.87 -21.74
C GLU A 543 40.65 -10.60 -20.82
N GLY A 544 39.44 -10.91 -21.28
CA GLY A 544 38.43 -11.63 -20.52
C GLY A 544 37.57 -10.73 -19.61
N PHE A 545 37.34 -9.48 -20.03
CA PHE A 545 36.50 -8.54 -19.32
C PHE A 545 35.18 -8.30 -20.03
N VAL A 546 34.13 -8.08 -19.26
CA VAL A 546 32.80 -7.65 -19.71
C VAL A 546 32.36 -6.49 -18.83
N GLY A 547 31.68 -5.48 -19.41
CA GLY A 547 31.16 -4.38 -18.60
C GLY A 547 30.67 -3.18 -19.42
N THR A 548 30.01 -2.25 -18.74
CA THR A 548 29.42 -1.04 -19.34
C THR A 548 30.47 0.07 -19.52
N GLY A 549 31.55 0.05 -18.75
CA GLY A 549 32.67 0.99 -18.83
C GLY A 549 33.69 0.74 -19.95
N LEU A 550 33.58 -0.39 -20.69
CA LEU A 550 34.53 -0.83 -21.71
C LEU A 550 34.16 -0.24 -23.10
N LYS A 551 33.97 1.08 -23.20
CA LYS A 551 33.44 1.77 -24.41
C LYS A 551 34.31 1.65 -25.67
N LYS A 552 35.57 1.19 -25.57
CA LYS A 552 36.52 1.00 -26.68
C LYS A 552 36.51 -0.43 -27.22
N ASP A 553 35.83 -1.36 -26.56
CA ASP A 553 35.78 -2.78 -26.88
C ASP A 553 34.56 -3.15 -27.71
N GLU A 554 34.38 -4.45 -28.01
CA GLU A 554 33.27 -4.97 -28.82
C GLU A 554 31.93 -4.73 -28.13
N PHE A 555 30.97 -4.07 -28.80
CA PHE A 555 29.62 -3.90 -28.30
C PHE A 555 28.85 -5.23 -28.37
N VAL A 556 28.12 -5.56 -27.30
CA VAL A 556 27.33 -6.80 -27.20
C VAL A 556 25.84 -6.52 -27.38
N CYS A 557 25.26 -5.75 -26.47
CA CYS A 557 23.84 -5.42 -26.45
C CYS A 557 23.55 -4.24 -25.50
N ASN A 558 22.36 -3.73 -25.53
CA ASN A 558 21.87 -2.82 -24.48
C ASN A 558 21.47 -3.63 -23.24
N CYS A 559 21.69 -3.09 -22.06
CA CYS A 559 21.36 -3.71 -20.79
C CYS A 559 21.02 -2.65 -19.73
N SER A 560 20.56 -3.10 -18.57
CA SER A 560 20.39 -2.31 -17.37
C SER A 560 21.46 -2.67 -16.31
N ASP A 561 21.66 -1.80 -15.34
CA ASP A 561 22.49 -2.05 -14.15
C ASP A 561 21.94 -3.16 -13.23
N LEU A 562 20.67 -3.52 -13.41
CA LEU A 562 20.01 -4.60 -12.65
C LEU A 562 20.05 -5.95 -13.36
N ASP A 563 20.40 -5.98 -14.64
CA ASP A 563 20.41 -7.19 -15.43
C ASP A 563 21.51 -8.17 -15.01
N ASP A 564 21.23 -9.43 -15.21
CA ASP A 564 22.22 -10.50 -15.23
C ASP A 564 22.68 -10.78 -16.65
N ILE A 565 23.93 -11.18 -16.82
CA ILE A 565 24.48 -11.59 -18.11
C ILE A 565 24.90 -13.06 -18.05
N ILE A 566 24.57 -13.80 -19.11
CA ILE A 566 25.04 -15.17 -19.30
C ILE A 566 26.25 -15.17 -20.22
N ILE A 567 27.27 -15.93 -19.82
CA ILE A 567 28.56 -16.01 -20.54
C ILE A 567 28.86 -17.46 -20.84
N PHE A 568 29.00 -17.80 -22.13
CA PHE A 568 29.42 -19.12 -22.58
C PHE A 568 30.88 -19.10 -23.03
N TYR A 569 31.61 -20.18 -22.70
CA TYR A 569 33.02 -20.32 -23.03
C TYR A 569 33.23 -21.43 -24.07
N LYS A 570 34.35 -21.35 -24.81
CA LYS A 570 34.69 -22.31 -25.85
C LYS A 570 34.92 -23.75 -25.35
N ASP A 571 35.21 -23.92 -24.04
CA ASP A 571 35.38 -25.23 -23.41
C ASP A 571 34.06 -25.88 -22.97
N GLY A 572 32.92 -25.22 -23.24
CA GLY A 572 31.56 -25.71 -22.89
C GLY A 572 31.07 -25.33 -21.52
N LYS A 573 31.80 -24.50 -20.79
CA LYS A 573 31.34 -23.93 -19.52
C LYS A 573 30.51 -22.68 -19.75
N PHE A 574 29.71 -22.32 -18.75
CA PHE A 574 28.99 -21.06 -18.73
C PHE A 574 28.77 -20.60 -17.29
N LYS A 575 28.58 -19.32 -17.09
CA LYS A 575 28.13 -18.71 -15.83
C LYS A 575 27.20 -17.54 -16.07
N VAL A 576 26.41 -17.23 -15.04
CA VAL A 576 25.59 -16.01 -14.97
C VAL A 576 26.19 -15.08 -13.92
N THR A 577 26.32 -13.81 -14.21
CA THR A 577 26.83 -12.79 -13.30
C THR A 577 26.09 -11.48 -13.49
N LYS A 578 26.08 -10.61 -12.48
CA LYS A 578 25.45 -9.30 -12.56
C LYS A 578 26.24 -8.36 -13.51
N VAL A 579 25.52 -7.46 -14.20
CA VAL A 579 26.13 -6.36 -14.95
C VAL A 579 26.92 -5.46 -14.01
N ALA A 580 28.13 -5.07 -14.41
CA ALA A 580 28.98 -4.13 -13.70
C ALA A 580 29.76 -3.29 -14.71
N ASP A 581 30.40 -2.21 -14.25
CA ASP A 581 31.22 -1.33 -15.11
C ASP A 581 32.38 -2.06 -15.77
N LYS A 582 33.06 -2.95 -15.04
CA LYS A 582 34.12 -3.80 -15.54
C LYS A 582 34.27 -5.01 -14.63
N ILE A 583 33.99 -6.20 -15.15
CA ILE A 583 34.16 -7.46 -14.42
C ILE A 583 35.03 -8.43 -15.19
N PHE A 584 35.98 -9.07 -14.51
CA PHE A 584 36.78 -10.16 -15.09
C PHE A 584 35.96 -11.44 -15.08
N VAL A 585 35.69 -11.97 -16.25
CA VAL A 585 34.86 -13.18 -16.40
C VAL A 585 35.69 -14.39 -16.90
N GLY A 586 36.94 -14.20 -17.29
CA GLY A 586 37.80 -15.24 -17.80
C GLY A 586 37.97 -15.18 -19.30
N LYS A 587 39.03 -15.84 -19.79
CA LYS A 587 39.36 -15.90 -21.24
C LYS A 587 38.56 -16.95 -22.00
N ASN A 588 38.68 -17.00 -23.33
CA ASN A 588 37.97 -17.94 -24.21
C ASN A 588 36.46 -17.78 -24.26
N ILE A 589 35.95 -16.57 -24.10
CA ILE A 589 34.53 -16.26 -24.18
C ILE A 589 34.00 -16.55 -25.58
N LEU A 590 32.91 -17.28 -25.67
CA LEU A 590 32.24 -17.64 -26.93
C LEU A 590 31.08 -16.71 -27.21
N HIS A 591 30.14 -16.54 -26.23
CA HIS A 591 28.92 -15.77 -26.36
C HIS A 591 28.57 -15.07 -25.04
N VAL A 592 28.03 -13.87 -25.12
CA VAL A 592 27.53 -13.09 -23.98
C VAL A 592 26.22 -12.44 -24.38
N GLN A 593 25.24 -12.48 -23.50
CA GLN A 593 23.97 -11.78 -23.68
C GLN A 593 23.33 -11.50 -22.30
N VAL A 594 22.30 -10.65 -22.27
CA VAL A 594 21.46 -10.47 -21.08
C VAL A 594 20.73 -11.78 -20.77
N PHE A 595 20.73 -12.18 -19.49
CA PHE A 595 20.07 -13.38 -19.00
C PHE A 595 18.73 -13.00 -18.37
N LYS A 596 17.65 -13.53 -18.95
CA LYS A 596 16.29 -13.41 -18.39
C LYS A 596 15.96 -14.68 -17.62
N LYS A 597 15.70 -14.54 -16.31
CA LYS A 597 15.28 -15.67 -15.46
C LYS A 597 13.90 -16.16 -15.90
N ASN A 598 13.72 -17.49 -15.92
CA ASN A 598 12.50 -18.18 -16.36
C ASN A 598 12.17 -18.03 -17.86
N ASP A 599 13.08 -17.52 -18.68
CA ASP A 599 12.90 -17.46 -20.13
C ASP A 599 13.01 -18.87 -20.73
N LYS A 600 11.85 -19.39 -21.20
CA LYS A 600 11.75 -20.69 -21.89
C LYS A 600 11.91 -20.58 -23.39
N ARG A 601 11.87 -19.35 -23.96
CA ARG A 601 11.88 -19.12 -25.42
C ARG A 601 13.28 -18.98 -26.00
N THR A 602 14.26 -18.48 -25.24
CA THR A 602 15.66 -18.44 -25.69
C THR A 602 16.26 -19.83 -25.71
N ILE A 603 16.44 -20.35 -26.91
CA ILE A 603 17.02 -21.68 -27.17
C ILE A 603 18.42 -21.56 -27.74
N TYR A 604 19.34 -22.32 -27.15
CA TYR A 604 20.72 -22.41 -27.61
C TYR A 604 20.93 -23.64 -28.47
N ASN A 605 21.32 -23.44 -29.75
CA ASN A 605 21.70 -24.51 -30.67
C ASN A 605 23.22 -24.73 -30.56
N CYS A 606 23.65 -25.95 -30.32
CA CYS A 606 25.05 -26.25 -30.05
C CYS A 606 25.53 -27.54 -30.69
N VAL A 607 26.72 -27.48 -31.26
CA VAL A 607 27.52 -28.65 -31.64
C VAL A 607 28.82 -28.62 -30.86
N TYR A 608 29.12 -29.67 -30.15
CA TYR A 608 30.36 -29.79 -29.35
C TYR A 608 31.08 -31.12 -29.60
N ARG A 609 32.38 -31.08 -29.42
CA ARG A 609 33.26 -32.26 -29.41
C ARG A 609 33.46 -32.69 -27.94
N ASN A 610 33.23 -33.96 -27.64
CA ASN A 610 33.38 -34.52 -26.29
C ASN A 610 34.83 -35.08 -26.11
N GLY A 611 35.67 -34.33 -25.40
CA GLY A 611 37.10 -34.67 -25.23
C GLY A 611 38.00 -34.21 -26.37
N LYS A 612 39.35 -34.46 -26.27
CA LYS A 612 40.33 -34.01 -27.28
C LYS A 612 40.18 -34.70 -28.63
N GLN A 613 39.82 -35.98 -28.67
CA GLN A 613 39.65 -36.78 -29.89
C GLN A 613 38.28 -37.46 -29.94
N GLY A 614 37.29 -36.93 -29.20
CA GLY A 614 35.98 -37.53 -29.01
C GLY A 614 35.00 -37.27 -30.14
N GLU A 615 33.85 -37.91 -30.02
CA GLU A 615 32.70 -37.79 -30.95
C GLU A 615 32.09 -36.40 -30.86
N TYR A 616 31.37 -36.00 -31.92
CA TYR A 616 30.64 -34.72 -32.02
C TYR A 616 29.18 -34.95 -31.77
N PHE A 617 28.61 -34.11 -30.84
CA PHE A 617 27.23 -34.14 -30.47
C PHE A 617 26.52 -32.82 -30.84
N ILE A 618 25.25 -32.95 -31.22
CA ILE A 618 24.35 -31.82 -31.54
C ILE A 618 23.24 -31.78 -30.50
N LYS A 619 22.90 -30.60 -30.01
CA LYS A 619 21.79 -30.45 -29.10
C LYS A 619 21.18 -29.06 -29.11
N ARG A 620 19.95 -28.98 -28.64
CA ARG A 620 19.21 -27.75 -28.35
C ARG A 620 18.87 -27.75 -26.86
N PHE A 621 19.01 -26.59 -26.22
CA PHE A 621 18.68 -26.46 -24.81
C PHE A 621 18.37 -25.02 -24.43
N ASN A 622 17.64 -24.81 -23.33
CA ASN A 622 17.43 -23.52 -22.69
C ASN A 622 18.13 -23.43 -21.32
N VAL A 623 18.19 -22.22 -20.76
CA VAL A 623 18.73 -21.93 -19.45
C VAL A 623 17.75 -21.03 -18.70
N THR A 624 16.93 -21.60 -17.84
CA THR A 624 15.82 -20.89 -17.19
C THR A 624 16.16 -20.36 -15.79
N ALA A 625 16.95 -21.09 -15.00
CA ALA A 625 17.30 -20.68 -13.64
C ALA A 625 18.76 -21.07 -13.31
N MET A 626 19.53 -20.11 -12.77
CA MET A 626 20.94 -20.28 -12.43
C MET A 626 21.29 -19.52 -11.15
N THR A 627 22.24 -20.07 -10.38
CA THR A 627 22.88 -19.35 -9.29
C THR A 627 23.96 -18.46 -9.86
N ARG A 628 24.01 -17.19 -9.47
CA ARG A 628 25.03 -16.22 -9.88
C ARG A 628 26.44 -16.72 -9.54
N ASP A 629 27.40 -16.40 -10.38
CA ASP A 629 28.83 -16.67 -10.26
C ASP A 629 29.25 -18.14 -10.14
N LYS A 630 28.30 -19.06 -10.16
CA LYS A 630 28.56 -20.50 -10.22
C LYS A 630 28.85 -20.93 -11.66
N MET A 631 29.90 -21.73 -11.85
CA MET A 631 30.30 -22.27 -13.15
C MET A 631 29.54 -23.56 -13.44
N TYR A 632 28.92 -23.67 -14.61
CA TYR A 632 28.17 -24.82 -15.11
C TYR A 632 28.79 -25.34 -16.40
N ASP A 633 28.52 -26.60 -16.75
CA ASP A 633 29.02 -27.24 -17.98
C ASP A 633 27.86 -27.73 -18.84
N ILE A 634 27.90 -27.44 -20.14
CA ILE A 634 26.93 -27.92 -21.11
C ILE A 634 27.40 -29.15 -21.88
N THR A 635 28.64 -29.57 -21.67
CA THR A 635 29.18 -30.84 -22.21
C THR A 635 29.03 -31.94 -21.18
N GLN A 636 29.70 -33.09 -21.40
CA GLN A 636 29.70 -34.18 -20.42
C GLN A 636 30.85 -34.07 -19.40
N GLY A 637 31.49 -32.90 -19.29
CA GLY A 637 32.59 -32.66 -18.35
C GLY A 637 33.91 -33.37 -18.76
N THR A 638 33.96 -34.03 -19.91
CA THR A 638 35.15 -34.70 -20.38
C THR A 638 36.29 -33.70 -20.66
N PRO A 639 37.50 -33.84 -20.09
CA PRO A 639 38.61 -32.91 -20.29
C PRO A 639 38.93 -32.75 -21.78
N GLY A 640 39.05 -31.49 -22.25
CA GLY A 640 39.34 -31.17 -23.63
C GLY A 640 38.11 -31.11 -24.56
N SER A 641 36.91 -31.17 -23.98
CA SER A 641 35.65 -30.85 -24.72
C SER A 641 35.71 -29.42 -25.26
N ARG A 642 35.06 -29.19 -26.40
CA ARG A 642 35.07 -27.88 -27.06
C ARG A 642 33.80 -27.69 -27.86
N ILE A 643 33.21 -26.49 -27.77
CA ILE A 643 32.10 -26.08 -28.65
C ILE A 643 32.67 -25.74 -30.02
N ILE A 644 32.05 -26.27 -31.06
CA ILE A 644 32.42 -26.08 -32.49
C ILE A 644 31.43 -25.14 -33.20
N TYR A 645 30.15 -25.19 -32.80
CA TYR A 645 29.09 -24.33 -33.30
C TYR A 645 28.18 -23.94 -32.17
N PHE A 646 27.74 -22.68 -32.17
CA PHE A 646 26.86 -22.17 -31.12
C PHE A 646 26.07 -20.96 -31.61
N THR A 647 24.75 -20.97 -31.41
CA THR A 647 23.86 -19.84 -31.66
C THR A 647 22.91 -19.69 -30.52
N ALA A 648 22.46 -18.48 -30.29
CA ALA A 648 21.42 -18.15 -29.33
C ALA A 648 20.19 -17.63 -30.10
N ASN A 649 19.05 -18.31 -29.93
CA ASN A 649 17.83 -18.09 -30.73
C ASN A 649 16.72 -17.65 -29.78
N PRO A 650 16.35 -16.34 -29.78
CA PRO A 650 15.43 -15.76 -28.77
C PRO A 650 13.99 -16.27 -28.85
N ASN A 651 13.60 -16.84 -29.99
CA ASN A 651 12.27 -17.43 -30.17
C ASN A 651 12.33 -18.90 -30.57
N GLY A 652 13.42 -19.62 -30.26
CA GLY A 652 13.56 -21.02 -30.55
C GLY A 652 13.70 -21.35 -32.03
N GLU A 653 14.26 -20.44 -32.81
CA GLU A 653 14.51 -20.64 -34.24
C GLU A 653 15.45 -21.83 -34.46
N ALA A 654 15.10 -22.64 -35.46
CA ALA A 654 15.86 -23.81 -35.85
C ALA A 654 16.53 -23.57 -37.19
N GLU A 655 17.84 -23.49 -37.15
CA GLU A 655 18.68 -23.26 -38.33
C GLU A 655 19.16 -24.56 -38.96
N VAL A 656 19.40 -24.53 -40.27
CA VAL A 656 20.04 -25.62 -41.00
C VAL A 656 21.53 -25.35 -41.11
N ILE A 657 22.35 -26.31 -40.66
CA ILE A 657 23.80 -26.23 -40.74
C ILE A 657 24.40 -27.19 -41.76
N LYS A 658 25.47 -26.73 -42.44
CA LYS A 658 26.30 -27.54 -43.31
C LYS A 658 27.59 -27.92 -42.60
N VAL A 659 27.78 -29.17 -42.28
CA VAL A 659 28.95 -29.74 -41.63
C VAL A 659 29.90 -30.29 -42.68
N THR A 660 31.10 -29.76 -42.74
CA THR A 660 32.17 -30.24 -43.62
C THR A 660 33.14 -31.08 -42.81
N MET A 661 33.28 -32.34 -43.15
CA MET A 661 34.14 -33.32 -42.48
C MET A 661 35.51 -33.45 -43.17
N GLU A 662 36.51 -33.90 -42.49
CA GLU A 662 37.78 -34.28 -43.06
C GLU A 662 37.64 -35.55 -43.89
N PRO A 663 38.23 -35.59 -45.13
CA PRO A 663 38.19 -36.77 -45.95
C PRO A 663 38.94 -37.93 -45.27
N ASP A 664 38.31 -39.09 -45.24
CA ASP A 664 38.92 -40.33 -44.78
C ASP A 664 39.66 -40.98 -45.98
N LEU A 665 40.98 -40.93 -45.96
CA LEU A 665 41.83 -41.43 -47.07
C LEU A 665 41.74 -42.94 -47.29
N THR A 666 41.11 -43.67 -46.41
CA THR A 666 40.97 -45.15 -46.50
C THR A 666 39.68 -45.57 -47.24
N LYS A 667 38.73 -44.64 -47.58
CA LYS A 667 37.44 -44.96 -48.18
C LYS A 667 37.21 -44.19 -49.49
N LYS A 668 37.08 -44.91 -50.59
CA LYS A 668 36.99 -44.35 -51.96
C LYS A 668 35.72 -43.61 -52.32
N ARG A 669 34.60 -43.67 -51.55
CA ARG A 669 33.37 -42.96 -51.82
C ARG A 669 32.76 -42.52 -50.43
N GLN A 670 32.93 -41.26 -50.08
CA GLN A 670 32.31 -40.72 -48.90
C GLN A 670 31.80 -39.30 -49.15
N SER A 671 30.56 -39.00 -48.63
CA SER A 671 30.11 -37.63 -48.52
C SER A 671 30.99 -36.91 -47.51
N ILE A 672 31.55 -35.78 -47.91
CA ILE A 672 32.34 -34.88 -47.07
C ILE A 672 31.43 -33.90 -46.40
N PHE A 673 30.20 -33.75 -46.88
CA PHE A 673 29.21 -32.82 -46.37
C PHE A 673 28.06 -33.57 -45.70
N LEU A 674 27.61 -33.06 -44.59
CA LEU A 674 26.43 -33.47 -43.85
C LEU A 674 25.58 -32.20 -43.62
N GLU A 675 24.34 -32.21 -44.03
CA GLU A 675 23.40 -31.17 -43.65
C GLU A 675 22.56 -31.67 -42.47
N LYS A 676 22.34 -30.82 -41.50
CA LYS A 676 21.53 -31.13 -40.36
C LYS A 676 20.66 -29.93 -39.99
N ASP A 677 19.38 -30.22 -39.86
CA ASP A 677 18.38 -29.27 -39.36
C ASP A 677 18.28 -29.38 -37.86
N PHE A 678 18.27 -28.26 -37.18
CA PHE A 678 18.05 -28.21 -35.72
C PHE A 678 16.57 -28.45 -35.36
N SER A 679 15.61 -28.29 -36.25
CA SER A 679 14.21 -28.61 -36.01
C SER A 679 13.98 -30.08 -35.65
N ASP A 680 14.81 -31.00 -36.22
CA ASP A 680 14.82 -32.43 -35.89
C ASP A 680 15.36 -32.74 -34.49
N ILE A 681 15.90 -31.74 -33.77
CA ILE A 681 16.56 -31.93 -32.45
C ILE A 681 15.64 -31.46 -31.36
N LEU A 682 15.18 -32.36 -30.54
CA LEU A 682 14.35 -32.04 -29.36
C LEU A 682 15.08 -31.12 -28.40
N ILE A 683 14.38 -30.14 -27.90
CA ILE A 683 14.87 -29.23 -26.84
C ILE A 683 14.92 -30.01 -25.52
N LYS A 684 16.12 -30.16 -24.95
CA LYS A 684 16.33 -30.91 -23.68
C LYS A 684 17.03 -30.04 -22.65
N GLY A 685 17.10 -30.48 -21.41
CA GLY A 685 17.84 -29.77 -20.37
C GLY A 685 19.32 -29.60 -20.70
N ARG A 686 19.93 -28.50 -20.23
CA ARG A 686 21.32 -28.09 -20.51
C ARG A 686 22.37 -29.19 -20.28
N ALA A 687 22.16 -30.08 -19.29
CA ALA A 687 23.06 -31.17 -18.94
C ALA A 687 22.95 -32.40 -19.88
N ALA A 688 21.94 -32.45 -20.77
CA ALA A 688 21.74 -33.55 -21.70
C ALA A 688 22.94 -33.67 -22.67
N LYS A 689 23.35 -34.89 -22.99
CA LYS A 689 24.46 -35.21 -23.89
C LYS A 689 24.19 -34.73 -25.32
N GLY A 690 22.94 -34.74 -25.75
CA GLY A 690 22.54 -34.47 -27.13
C GLY A 690 22.62 -35.71 -28.03
N ASN A 691 22.29 -35.52 -29.30
CA ASN A 691 22.33 -36.57 -30.29
C ASN A 691 23.72 -36.67 -30.93
N LEU A 692 24.17 -37.88 -31.29
CA LEU A 692 25.42 -38.09 -31.99
C LEU A 692 25.34 -37.50 -33.40
N LEU A 693 26.16 -36.50 -33.71
CA LEU A 693 26.24 -35.90 -35.02
C LEU A 693 27.18 -36.68 -35.92
N THR A 694 28.40 -36.93 -35.49
CA THR A 694 29.38 -37.69 -36.25
C THR A 694 30.55 -38.12 -35.37
N LYS A 695 31.20 -39.27 -35.76
CA LYS A 695 32.48 -39.72 -35.16
C LYS A 695 33.70 -39.20 -35.93
N ARG A 696 33.49 -38.56 -37.10
CA ARG A 696 34.51 -38.05 -37.96
C ARG A 696 34.93 -36.66 -37.57
N THR A 697 36.20 -36.34 -37.83
CA THR A 697 36.71 -34.97 -37.56
C THR A 697 36.00 -33.96 -38.42
N ILE A 698 35.43 -32.93 -37.76
CA ILE A 698 34.76 -31.81 -38.44
C ILE A 698 35.84 -30.75 -38.76
N ARG A 699 35.90 -30.40 -40.05
CA ARG A 699 36.80 -29.32 -40.55
C ARG A 699 36.14 -27.95 -40.35
N ARG A 700 34.82 -27.80 -40.66
CA ARG A 700 34.08 -26.57 -40.56
C ARG A 700 32.58 -26.85 -40.44
N ILE A 701 31.87 -26.01 -39.67
CA ILE A 701 30.39 -25.89 -39.66
C ILE A 701 30.07 -24.50 -40.16
N GLY A 702 29.13 -24.38 -41.07
CA GLY A 702 28.59 -23.13 -41.57
C GLY A 702 27.05 -23.15 -41.53
N LEU A 703 26.44 -22.01 -41.31
CA LEU A 703 25.03 -21.81 -41.45
C LEU A 703 24.66 -21.98 -42.92
N LYS A 704 23.61 -22.78 -43.23
CA LYS A 704 23.05 -22.93 -44.57
C LYS A 704 21.83 -22.05 -44.78
N SER A 705 20.88 -22.11 -43.84
CA SER A 705 19.68 -21.27 -43.84
C SER A 705 19.22 -21.05 -42.39
N HIS A 706 18.58 -19.92 -42.19
CA HIS A 706 17.80 -19.67 -40.97
C HIS A 706 16.50 -20.49 -41.10
N GLY A 707 16.04 -21.00 -39.99
CA GLY A 707 14.77 -21.72 -39.84
C GLY A 707 13.74 -20.97 -39.02
N HIS A 708 12.57 -21.53 -38.98
CA HIS A 708 11.45 -20.97 -38.21
C HIS A 708 11.50 -21.37 -36.72
N SER A 709 10.68 -20.73 -35.90
CA SER A 709 10.49 -21.10 -34.53
C SER A 709 9.89 -22.50 -34.40
N THR A 710 10.40 -23.30 -33.46
CA THR A 710 9.85 -24.61 -33.12
C THR A 710 9.03 -24.57 -31.83
N LEU A 711 8.75 -23.39 -31.32
CA LEU A 711 7.98 -23.15 -30.10
C LEU A 711 6.54 -22.78 -30.47
N GLY A 712 5.60 -22.98 -29.60
CA GLY A 712 4.23 -22.50 -29.71
C GLY A 712 4.11 -20.99 -29.95
N GLY A 713 2.93 -20.53 -30.24
CA GLY A 713 2.65 -19.12 -30.50
C GLY A 713 3.19 -18.14 -29.47
N ARG A 714 3.33 -16.90 -29.88
CA ARG A 714 3.79 -15.80 -29.02
C ARG A 714 2.68 -14.77 -28.87
N LYS A 715 2.31 -14.44 -27.64
CA LYS A 715 1.38 -13.36 -27.36
C LYS A 715 2.00 -12.03 -27.75
N VAL A 716 1.23 -11.19 -28.45
CA VAL A 716 1.63 -9.87 -28.93
C VAL A 716 0.65 -8.84 -28.44
N TRP A 717 1.16 -7.73 -27.89
CA TRP A 717 0.37 -6.58 -27.43
C TRP A 717 0.73 -5.34 -28.24
N PHE A 718 -0.22 -4.45 -28.38
CA PHE A 718 -0.03 -3.13 -28.99
C PHE A 718 -0.15 -2.03 -27.96
N ASP A 719 0.87 -1.20 -27.85
CA ASP A 719 0.92 -0.03 -27.00
C ASP A 719 0.62 1.23 -27.83
N PRO A 720 -0.58 1.82 -27.68
CA PRO A 720 -1.00 2.99 -28.46
C PRO A 720 -0.23 4.28 -28.07
N ASP A 721 0.43 4.32 -26.90
CA ASP A 721 1.17 5.50 -26.46
C ASP A 721 2.46 5.71 -27.26
N VAL A 722 3.03 4.62 -27.74
CA VAL A 722 4.28 4.60 -28.52
C VAL A 722 4.08 4.10 -29.94
N ASN A 723 2.87 3.73 -30.34
CA ASN A 723 2.50 3.14 -31.64
C ASN A 723 3.40 1.97 -32.02
N ARG A 724 3.62 1.04 -31.05
CA ARG A 724 4.45 -0.13 -31.23
C ARG A 724 3.84 -1.37 -30.61
N ILE A 725 4.20 -2.50 -31.17
CA ILE A 725 3.91 -3.77 -30.53
C ILE A 725 4.98 -4.13 -29.50
N ASN A 726 4.61 -4.98 -28.57
CA ASN A 726 5.52 -5.51 -27.55
C ASN A 726 5.12 -6.93 -27.14
N TYR A 727 6.01 -7.57 -26.36
CA TYR A 727 5.81 -8.91 -25.82
C TYR A 727 5.76 -8.90 -24.28
N ASP A 728 5.70 -7.71 -23.68
CA ASP A 728 5.84 -7.46 -22.26
C ASP A 728 4.48 -7.17 -21.56
N GLU A 729 3.37 -7.53 -22.21
CA GLU A 729 2.01 -7.41 -21.69
C GLU A 729 1.53 -5.96 -21.47
N ASN A 730 2.08 -5.00 -22.26
CA ASN A 730 1.65 -3.60 -22.19
C ASN A 730 0.69 -3.24 -23.30
N GLY A 731 -0.42 -2.56 -22.97
CA GLY A 731 -1.44 -2.13 -23.89
C GLY A 731 -2.44 -3.23 -24.24
N ARG A 732 -2.99 -3.19 -25.47
CA ARG A 732 -4.04 -4.09 -25.93
C ARG A 732 -3.47 -5.40 -26.48
N LEU A 733 -3.95 -6.56 -25.99
CA LEU A 733 -3.61 -7.87 -26.54
C LEU A 733 -4.15 -8.01 -27.98
N LEU A 734 -3.28 -8.31 -28.94
CA LEU A 734 -3.64 -8.60 -30.35
C LEU A 734 -3.91 -10.09 -30.58
N GLY A 735 -3.43 -10.97 -29.73
CA GLY A 735 -3.59 -12.40 -29.82
C GLY A 735 -2.29 -13.18 -29.78
N GLU A 736 -2.35 -14.46 -30.07
CA GLU A 736 -1.20 -15.35 -30.15
C GLU A 736 -0.77 -15.50 -31.64
N PHE A 737 0.52 -15.23 -31.91
CA PHE A 737 1.11 -15.21 -33.23
C PHE A 737 2.12 -16.33 -33.41
N PHE A 738 2.04 -17.03 -34.51
CA PHE A 738 3.02 -17.99 -35.02
C PHE A 738 3.91 -17.34 -36.06
N ASP A 739 4.99 -18.00 -36.46
CA ASP A 739 6.02 -17.41 -37.35
C ASP A 739 5.48 -16.90 -38.71
N ASP A 740 4.43 -17.54 -39.24
CA ASP A 740 3.82 -17.18 -40.53
C ASP A 740 2.71 -16.12 -40.43
N ASP A 741 2.33 -15.75 -39.17
CA ASP A 741 1.28 -14.78 -38.93
C ASP A 741 1.75 -13.35 -39.25
N SER A 742 0.79 -12.54 -39.69
CA SER A 742 0.99 -11.14 -39.98
C SER A 742 -0.01 -10.28 -39.24
N ILE A 743 0.34 -9.02 -39.07
CA ILE A 743 -0.54 -7.98 -38.50
C ILE A 743 -1.19 -7.23 -39.67
N LEU A 744 -2.52 -7.12 -39.61
CA LEU A 744 -3.30 -6.23 -40.47
C LEU A 744 -3.33 -4.85 -39.83
N VAL A 745 -2.99 -3.83 -40.60
CA VAL A 745 -3.12 -2.41 -40.22
C VAL A 745 -4.16 -1.78 -41.13
N VAL A 746 -5.15 -1.12 -40.54
CA VAL A 746 -6.18 -0.35 -41.26
C VAL A 746 -6.18 1.05 -40.69
N LEU A 747 -6.05 2.04 -41.57
CA LEU A 747 -6.02 3.46 -41.24
C LEU A 747 -7.41 4.10 -41.40
N ASP A 748 -7.64 5.22 -40.76
CA ASP A 748 -8.90 5.97 -40.80
C ASP A 748 -9.22 6.57 -42.19
N ASN A 749 -8.19 6.73 -43.04
CA ASN A 749 -8.31 7.17 -44.42
C ASN A 749 -8.67 6.03 -45.41
N GLY A 750 -8.96 4.82 -44.86
CA GLY A 750 -9.31 3.64 -45.68
C GLY A 750 -8.13 2.88 -46.31
N GLU A 751 -6.91 3.28 -45.97
CA GLU A 751 -5.72 2.50 -46.35
C GLU A 751 -5.55 1.29 -45.48
N PHE A 752 -5.03 0.21 -46.02
CA PHE A 752 -4.65 -0.98 -45.29
C PHE A 752 -3.40 -1.64 -45.87
N TYR A 753 -2.67 -2.34 -45.01
CA TYR A 753 -1.51 -3.17 -45.40
C TYR A 753 -1.25 -4.23 -44.33
N ILE A 754 -0.42 -5.22 -44.64
CA ILE A 754 0.04 -6.20 -43.67
C ILE A 754 1.53 -6.01 -43.35
N THR A 755 1.92 -6.33 -42.11
CA THR A 755 3.31 -6.31 -41.66
C THR A 755 3.60 -7.52 -40.78
N ASN A 756 4.89 -7.81 -40.58
CA ASN A 756 5.30 -8.80 -39.57
C ASN A 756 5.12 -8.24 -38.15
N PHE A 757 5.16 -9.10 -37.12
CA PHE A 757 5.05 -8.72 -35.72
C PHE A 757 6.42 -8.45 -35.04
N ASP A 758 7.30 -7.67 -35.74
CA ASP A 758 8.57 -7.22 -35.19
C ASP A 758 8.35 -6.02 -34.25
N VAL A 759 8.86 -6.07 -33.00
CA VAL A 759 8.77 -4.98 -32.02
C VAL A 759 9.43 -3.68 -32.46
N ASN A 760 10.26 -3.70 -33.51
CA ASN A 760 10.86 -2.50 -34.06
C ASN A 760 9.92 -1.75 -35.03
N ASN A 761 8.81 -2.37 -35.43
CA ASN A 761 7.83 -1.69 -36.26
C ASN A 761 7.22 -0.52 -35.50
N HIS A 762 7.10 0.59 -36.21
CA HIS A 762 6.36 1.76 -35.74
C HIS A 762 5.18 1.97 -36.65
N TYR A 763 4.03 2.16 -36.05
CA TYR A 763 2.76 2.32 -36.75
C TYR A 763 2.34 3.79 -36.76
N GLU A 764 1.43 4.14 -37.66
CA GLU A 764 0.91 5.49 -37.83
C GLU A 764 0.01 5.92 -36.68
N ASP A 765 -0.16 7.25 -36.49
CA ASP A 765 -1.02 7.81 -35.46
C ASP A 765 -2.53 7.64 -35.75
N ASN A 766 -2.92 7.40 -37.00
CA ASN A 766 -4.30 7.33 -37.45
C ASN A 766 -4.79 5.89 -37.66
N ILE A 767 -4.39 4.96 -36.83
CA ILE A 767 -4.82 3.57 -36.87
C ILE A 767 -6.30 3.46 -36.50
N LEU A 768 -7.10 2.86 -37.40
CA LEU A 768 -8.48 2.49 -37.11
C LEU A 768 -8.58 1.06 -36.57
N ARG A 769 -7.81 0.11 -37.14
CA ARG A 769 -7.73 -1.30 -36.72
C ARG A 769 -6.30 -1.79 -36.78
N LEU A 770 -5.92 -2.54 -35.78
CA LEU A 770 -4.66 -3.29 -35.74
C LEU A 770 -4.94 -4.64 -35.10
N GLU A 771 -4.76 -5.71 -35.87
CA GLU A 771 -5.11 -7.05 -35.41
C GLU A 771 -4.33 -8.12 -36.19
N LYS A 772 -4.46 -9.38 -35.74
CA LYS A 772 -3.91 -10.51 -36.52
C LYS A 772 -4.63 -10.60 -37.83
N TRP A 773 -3.89 -10.68 -38.94
CA TRP A 773 -4.48 -10.83 -40.30
C TRP A 773 -5.07 -12.21 -40.51
N ASP A 774 -6.29 -12.23 -41.03
CA ASP A 774 -7.04 -13.42 -41.42
C ASP A 774 -7.52 -13.24 -42.87
N GLU A 775 -7.12 -14.15 -43.77
CA GLU A 775 -7.45 -14.10 -45.21
C GLU A 775 -8.94 -14.31 -45.50
N HIS A 776 -9.65 -15.00 -44.59
CA HIS A 776 -11.07 -15.34 -44.72
C HIS A 776 -12.00 -14.30 -44.09
N LYS A 777 -11.47 -13.35 -43.34
CA LYS A 777 -12.24 -12.35 -42.61
C LYS A 777 -12.92 -11.39 -43.59
N ILE A 778 -14.26 -11.35 -43.52
CA ILE A 778 -15.08 -10.48 -44.34
C ILE A 778 -15.32 -9.15 -43.64
N TRP A 779 -14.99 -8.08 -44.33
CA TRP A 779 -15.20 -6.73 -43.86
C TRP A 779 -16.40 -6.10 -44.55
N THR A 780 -17.22 -5.37 -43.81
CA THR A 780 -18.31 -4.56 -44.33
C THR A 780 -17.99 -3.10 -44.03
N THR A 781 -18.01 -2.28 -45.09
CA THR A 781 -17.76 -0.84 -44.97
C THR A 781 -18.86 -0.02 -45.58
N ILE A 782 -19.14 1.13 -44.94
CA ILE A 782 -19.96 2.18 -45.54
C ILE A 782 -19.10 3.42 -45.74
N LEU A 783 -19.18 3.99 -46.90
CA LEU A 783 -18.38 5.15 -47.30
C LEU A 783 -19.21 6.15 -48.14
N TYR A 784 -18.83 7.42 -48.07
CA TYR A 784 -19.26 8.42 -49.04
C TYR A 784 -18.27 8.42 -50.20
N ASP A 785 -18.75 8.08 -51.40
CA ASP A 785 -17.91 7.95 -52.62
C ASP A 785 -17.87 9.28 -53.36
N ALA A 786 -16.73 9.97 -53.31
CA ALA A 786 -16.56 11.28 -53.94
C ALA A 786 -16.56 11.23 -55.46
N ASP A 787 -16.25 10.10 -56.08
CA ASP A 787 -16.33 9.91 -57.54
C ASP A 787 -17.75 9.72 -58.02
N ASN A 788 -18.70 9.56 -57.09
CA ASN A 788 -20.10 9.27 -57.37
C ASN A 788 -21.03 10.22 -56.62
N ASP A 789 -20.81 11.51 -56.79
CA ASP A 789 -21.61 12.60 -56.19
C ASP A 789 -21.67 12.58 -54.64
N GLY A 790 -20.73 11.88 -53.99
CA GLY A 790 -20.70 11.76 -52.54
C GLY A 790 -21.85 10.95 -51.94
N TYR A 791 -22.51 10.08 -52.70
CA TYR A 791 -23.53 9.20 -52.16
C TYR A 791 -22.94 8.10 -51.25
N PRO A 792 -23.72 7.61 -50.31
CA PRO A 792 -23.30 6.53 -49.44
C PRO A 792 -23.33 5.18 -50.17
N TYR A 793 -22.22 4.47 -50.15
CA TYR A 793 -22.05 3.13 -50.72
C TYR A 793 -21.69 2.14 -49.61
N ILE A 794 -22.18 0.91 -49.73
CA ILE A 794 -21.79 -0.22 -48.89
C ILE A 794 -20.97 -1.20 -49.71
N LYS A 795 -19.89 -1.74 -49.12
CA LYS A 795 -19.05 -2.78 -49.68
C LYS A 795 -18.89 -3.93 -48.71
N ARG A 796 -18.81 -5.17 -49.21
CA ARG A 796 -18.37 -6.35 -48.46
C ARG A 796 -17.20 -7.00 -49.22
N PHE A 797 -16.07 -7.19 -48.51
CA PHE A 797 -14.83 -7.65 -49.12
C PHE A 797 -13.91 -8.32 -48.14
N THR A 798 -12.89 -9.05 -48.62
CA THR A 798 -11.72 -9.49 -47.86
C THR A 798 -10.53 -8.59 -48.18
N MET A 799 -9.61 -8.45 -47.21
CA MET A 799 -8.37 -7.65 -47.37
C MET A 799 -7.24 -8.56 -47.89
N ASP A 800 -6.66 -8.22 -49.04
CA ASP A 800 -5.57 -8.98 -49.65
C ASP A 800 -4.27 -8.90 -48.84
N ALA A 801 -3.51 -9.98 -48.78
CA ALA A 801 -2.19 -10.01 -48.14
C ALA A 801 -1.17 -9.15 -48.90
N THR A 802 -1.02 -7.91 -48.54
CA THR A 802 -0.10 -6.98 -49.23
C THR A 802 0.68 -6.13 -48.22
N LYS A 803 1.98 -5.97 -48.46
CA LYS A 803 2.88 -5.06 -47.74
C LYS A 803 2.83 -3.61 -48.26
N ARG A 804 2.13 -3.38 -49.38
CA ARG A 804 1.93 -2.04 -49.97
C ARG A 804 0.60 -1.50 -49.49
N HIS A 805 0.58 -0.21 -49.19
CA HIS A 805 -0.67 0.46 -48.87
C HIS A 805 -1.67 0.34 -50.01
N GLN A 806 -2.85 -0.14 -49.73
CA GLN A 806 -4.00 -0.20 -50.62
C GLN A 806 -5.19 0.48 -49.97
N ASN A 807 -6.06 1.09 -50.76
CA ASN A 807 -7.19 1.85 -50.23
C ASN A 807 -8.50 1.20 -50.68
N PHE A 808 -9.39 0.88 -49.72
CA PHE A 808 -10.71 0.32 -50.05
C PHE A 808 -11.78 1.41 -50.28
N LEU A 809 -11.50 2.70 -49.98
CA LEU A 809 -12.41 3.80 -50.28
C LEU A 809 -12.36 4.21 -51.78
N GLY A 810 -11.24 3.91 -52.47
CA GLY A 810 -10.97 4.32 -53.83
C GLY A 810 -9.78 5.27 -53.95
N GLU A 811 -9.53 5.82 -55.17
CA GLU A 811 -8.38 6.70 -55.39
C GLU A 811 -8.65 8.17 -55.06
N ASN A 812 -9.92 8.54 -54.88
CA ASN A 812 -10.31 9.92 -54.62
C ASN A 812 -10.13 10.24 -53.13
N PRO A 813 -9.24 11.21 -52.76
CA PRO A 813 -8.97 11.55 -51.39
C PRO A 813 -10.13 12.22 -50.63
N ASN A 814 -11.17 12.65 -51.36
CA ASN A 814 -12.37 13.23 -50.75
C ASN A 814 -13.42 12.18 -50.34
N SER A 815 -13.21 10.92 -50.67
CA SER A 815 -14.06 9.83 -50.18
C SER A 815 -13.88 9.67 -48.66
N LYS A 816 -14.99 9.45 -47.93
CA LYS A 816 -14.95 9.41 -46.45
C LYS A 816 -15.45 8.07 -45.95
N LEU A 817 -14.70 7.48 -45.05
CA LEU A 817 -15.15 6.32 -44.27
C LEU A 817 -16.22 6.73 -43.28
N VAL A 818 -17.34 6.00 -43.25
CA VAL A 818 -18.43 6.17 -42.31
C VAL A 818 -18.40 5.07 -41.27
N MET A 819 -18.27 3.82 -41.68
CA MET A 819 -18.27 2.66 -40.82
C MET A 819 -17.41 1.55 -41.40
N LEU A 820 -16.70 0.82 -40.53
CA LEU A 820 -15.99 -0.41 -40.85
C LEU A 820 -16.28 -1.44 -39.77
N THR A 821 -16.87 -2.57 -40.13
CA THR A 821 -17.16 -3.68 -39.22
C THR A 821 -16.71 -5.02 -39.78
N ASP A 822 -16.34 -5.92 -38.91
CA ASP A 822 -15.97 -7.31 -39.13
C ASP A 822 -17.06 -8.29 -38.67
N THR A 823 -18.23 -7.76 -38.26
CA THR A 823 -19.41 -8.58 -37.94
C THR A 823 -19.80 -9.43 -39.15
N VAL A 824 -19.97 -10.73 -38.92
CA VAL A 824 -20.25 -11.68 -40.02
C VAL A 824 -21.59 -11.40 -40.70
N TYR A 825 -22.61 -11.07 -39.92
CA TYR A 825 -23.97 -10.72 -40.39
C TYR A 825 -24.36 -9.32 -39.87
N PRO A 826 -23.73 -8.24 -40.40
CA PRO A 826 -23.96 -6.91 -39.86
C PRO A 826 -25.35 -6.38 -40.24
N ARG A 827 -26.06 -5.86 -39.24
CA ARG A 827 -27.32 -5.14 -39.41
C ARG A 827 -27.07 -3.66 -39.21
N ILE A 828 -27.59 -2.86 -40.10
CA ILE A 828 -27.28 -1.43 -40.15
C ILE A 828 -28.62 -0.67 -40.13
N LYS A 829 -28.74 0.25 -39.16
CA LYS A 829 -29.87 1.18 -39.10
C LYS A 829 -29.46 2.50 -39.71
N VAL A 830 -30.22 2.95 -40.68
CA VAL A 830 -30.03 4.23 -41.36
C VAL A 830 -31.16 5.16 -40.97
N THR A 831 -30.85 6.33 -40.46
CA THR A 831 -31.80 7.40 -40.21
C THR A 831 -31.59 8.53 -41.19
N TYR A 832 -32.66 9.23 -41.52
CA TYR A 832 -32.64 10.26 -42.56
C TYR A 832 -32.70 11.65 -41.92
N GLY A 833 -32.02 12.60 -42.56
CA GLY A 833 -31.89 13.97 -42.04
C GLY A 833 -32.24 15.06 -43.04
N GLY A 834 -32.30 16.30 -42.59
CA GLY A 834 -32.64 17.44 -43.45
C GLY A 834 -34.04 17.35 -44.02
N VAL A 835 -34.19 17.45 -45.37
CA VAL A 835 -35.50 17.37 -46.07
C VAL A 835 -36.12 15.98 -46.00
N ASP A 836 -35.31 14.96 -45.77
CA ASP A 836 -35.71 13.56 -45.68
C ASP A 836 -35.99 13.05 -44.28
N ALA A 837 -35.90 13.92 -43.24
CA ALA A 837 -36.05 13.54 -41.81
C ALA A 837 -37.43 12.93 -41.44
N VAL A 838 -38.45 13.13 -42.34
CA VAL A 838 -39.80 12.57 -42.15
C VAL A 838 -39.88 11.07 -42.50
N ARG A 839 -38.83 10.52 -43.11
CA ARG A 839 -38.75 9.10 -43.49
C ARG A 839 -38.52 8.22 -42.29
N PRO A 840 -39.18 7.06 -42.19
CA PRO A 840 -38.89 6.08 -41.17
C PRO A 840 -37.43 5.60 -41.29
N ALA A 841 -36.80 5.27 -40.18
CA ALA A 841 -35.51 4.62 -40.19
C ALA A 841 -35.58 3.27 -40.92
N GLU A 842 -34.57 2.93 -41.70
CA GLU A 842 -34.46 1.69 -42.45
C GLU A 842 -33.41 0.78 -41.82
N GLU A 843 -33.79 -0.46 -41.57
CA GLU A 843 -32.85 -1.50 -41.12
C GLU A 843 -32.44 -2.36 -42.31
N ILE A 844 -31.14 -2.50 -42.51
CA ILE A 844 -30.53 -3.18 -43.66
C ILE A 844 -29.67 -4.35 -43.15
N ASP A 845 -30.00 -5.57 -43.58
CA ASP A 845 -29.12 -6.71 -43.46
C ASP A 845 -28.06 -6.62 -44.58
N ALA A 846 -26.82 -6.34 -44.22
CA ALA A 846 -25.77 -6.08 -45.21
C ALA A 846 -25.43 -7.30 -46.06
N GLU A 847 -25.58 -8.52 -45.57
CA GLU A 847 -25.34 -9.73 -46.31
C GLU A 847 -26.38 -9.95 -47.44
N GLN A 848 -27.65 -9.71 -47.10
CA GLN A 848 -28.75 -9.81 -48.09
C GLN A 848 -28.74 -8.64 -49.08
N PHE A 849 -28.23 -7.48 -48.59
CA PHE A 849 -28.19 -6.29 -49.43
C PHE A 849 -27.08 -6.33 -50.47
N ILE A 850 -25.88 -6.81 -50.11
CA ILE A 850 -24.74 -6.88 -51.01
C ILE A 850 -23.90 -8.15 -50.77
N GLY A 851 -23.63 -8.90 -51.84
CA GLY A 851 -22.69 -10.02 -51.82
C GLY A 851 -21.22 -9.55 -51.70
N GLN A 852 -20.36 -10.42 -51.25
CA GLN A 852 -18.91 -10.20 -51.16
C GLN A 852 -18.30 -9.96 -52.54
N LYS A 853 -17.43 -8.96 -52.66
CA LYS A 853 -16.68 -8.60 -53.86
C LYS A 853 -15.25 -8.18 -53.52
N SER A 854 -14.42 -7.91 -54.53
CA SER A 854 -13.09 -7.32 -54.30
C SER A 854 -13.21 -5.94 -53.59
N PHE A 855 -12.27 -5.59 -52.70
CA PHE A 855 -12.20 -4.28 -52.06
C PHE A 855 -12.14 -3.11 -53.06
N LYS A 856 -11.64 -3.34 -54.31
CA LYS A 856 -11.61 -2.39 -55.43
C LYS A 856 -12.98 -2.16 -56.07
N ALA A 857 -13.96 -3.02 -55.76
CA ALA A 857 -15.29 -2.85 -56.33
C ALA A 857 -15.95 -1.54 -55.80
N LYS A 858 -16.76 -0.90 -56.68
CA LYS A 858 -17.47 0.33 -56.33
C LYS A 858 -18.41 0.17 -55.10
N GLY A 859 -18.95 -1.04 -54.92
CA GLY A 859 -19.99 -1.30 -53.92
C GLY A 859 -21.41 -1.08 -54.49
N LYS A 860 -22.39 -1.14 -53.60
CA LYS A 860 -23.79 -0.86 -53.90
C LYS A 860 -24.24 0.41 -53.20
N ARG A 861 -24.91 1.31 -53.94
CA ARG A 861 -25.45 2.53 -53.32
C ARG A 861 -26.44 2.17 -52.22
N LEU A 862 -26.27 2.75 -51.04
CA LEU A 862 -27.12 2.48 -49.87
C LEU A 862 -28.46 3.19 -50.02
N THR A 863 -28.40 4.47 -50.34
CA THR A 863 -29.58 5.30 -50.56
C THR A 863 -29.24 6.54 -51.42
N THR A 864 -30.28 7.22 -51.95
CA THR A 864 -30.14 8.54 -52.59
C THR A 864 -30.58 9.67 -51.65
N TRP A 865 -31.12 9.32 -50.47
CA TRP A 865 -31.66 10.27 -49.50
C TRP A 865 -30.55 10.77 -48.57
N LYS A 866 -30.78 11.94 -47.97
CA LYS A 866 -29.82 12.51 -47.02
C LYS A 866 -29.87 11.72 -45.72
N ILE A 867 -28.76 11.13 -45.36
CA ILE A 867 -28.61 10.37 -44.12
C ILE A 867 -28.26 11.33 -42.97
N ASP A 868 -28.83 11.07 -41.76
CA ASP A 868 -28.49 11.69 -40.51
C ASP A 868 -27.48 10.83 -39.72
N THR A 869 -27.88 9.60 -39.35
CA THR A 869 -26.98 8.66 -38.65
C THR A 869 -26.99 7.29 -39.29
N ILE A 870 -25.87 6.60 -39.14
CA ILE A 870 -25.69 5.19 -39.47
C ILE A 870 -25.19 4.48 -38.24
N GLU A 871 -25.94 3.51 -37.75
CA GLU A 871 -25.65 2.75 -36.55
C GLU A 871 -25.61 1.26 -36.87
N GLU A 872 -24.62 0.52 -36.35
CA GLU A 872 -24.59 -0.92 -36.38
C GLU A 872 -25.48 -1.47 -35.28
N LEU A 873 -26.38 -2.37 -35.62
CA LEU A 873 -27.26 -3.07 -34.69
C LEU A 873 -26.69 -4.46 -34.39
N GLU A 874 -27.05 -5.01 -33.25
CA GLU A 874 -26.70 -6.38 -32.90
C GLU A 874 -27.19 -7.38 -33.97
N PRO A 875 -26.34 -8.32 -34.39
CA PRO A 875 -26.73 -9.30 -35.38
C PRO A 875 -27.81 -10.24 -34.83
N THR A 876 -28.77 -10.60 -35.66
CA THR A 876 -29.82 -11.57 -35.33
C THR A 876 -29.42 -13.01 -35.64
N ARG A 877 -28.30 -13.17 -36.36
CA ARG A 877 -27.73 -14.45 -36.72
C ARG A 877 -26.28 -14.50 -36.32
N PHE A 878 -25.83 -15.66 -35.83
CA PHE A 878 -24.44 -15.89 -35.48
C PHE A 878 -23.89 -17.02 -36.31
N PRO A 879 -22.59 -16.99 -36.68
CA PRO A 879 -21.95 -18.13 -37.36
C PRO A 879 -22.04 -19.37 -36.44
N GLU A 880 -22.26 -20.54 -37.09
CA GLU A 880 -22.16 -21.80 -36.35
C GLU A 880 -20.73 -21.94 -35.80
N PRO A 881 -20.55 -22.34 -34.56
CA PRO A 881 -19.21 -22.56 -34.02
C PRO A 881 -18.50 -23.64 -34.85
N GLU A 882 -17.32 -23.31 -35.32
CA GLU A 882 -16.44 -24.33 -35.95
C GLU A 882 -16.23 -25.48 -34.96
N PRO A 883 -16.33 -26.75 -35.41
CA PRO A 883 -16.03 -27.86 -34.56
C PRO A 883 -14.58 -27.74 -34.06
N ALA A 884 -14.37 -27.76 -32.76
CA ALA A 884 -13.05 -27.72 -32.14
C ALA A 884 -12.18 -28.81 -32.79
N GLU A 885 -11.10 -28.43 -33.46
CA GLU A 885 -10.08 -29.35 -33.93
C GLU A 885 -9.59 -30.12 -32.72
N GLY A 886 -9.79 -31.43 -32.74
CA GLY A 886 -9.51 -32.32 -31.63
C GLY A 886 -8.05 -32.27 -31.22
N GLU A 887 -7.84 -32.06 -29.94
CA GLU A 887 -6.59 -32.44 -29.30
C GLU A 887 -6.34 -33.92 -29.61
N GLY A 888 -5.37 -34.19 -30.46
CA GLY A 888 -4.94 -35.55 -30.80
C GLY A 888 -4.34 -36.21 -29.55
N ASP A 889 -5.03 -37.20 -29.03
CA ASP A 889 -4.50 -38.17 -28.11
C ASP A 889 -3.33 -38.92 -28.75
N GLU A 890 -2.11 -38.52 -28.51
CA GLU A 890 -0.90 -39.33 -28.64
C GLU A 890 -0.60 -40.03 -27.29
N ASP A 891 -1.32 -41.11 -27.01
CA ASP A 891 -0.83 -42.15 -26.09
C ASP A 891 -1.80 -43.35 -26.12
N ALA A 892 -1.72 -44.18 -27.15
CA ALA A 892 -2.17 -45.60 -27.08
C ALA A 892 -1.68 -46.38 -28.30
N GLU A 893 -0.49 -46.86 -28.27
CA GLU A 893 -0.10 -48.11 -28.94
C GLU A 893 0.76 -48.92 -27.98
N LEU A 894 0.15 -50.00 -27.48
CA LEU A 894 0.70 -51.34 -27.31
C LEU A 894 -0.21 -52.17 -26.39
N GLN A 895 -1.13 -52.92 -26.98
CA GLN A 895 -1.24 -54.38 -26.82
C GLN A 895 -2.58 -54.89 -27.42
N ALA A 896 -2.47 -55.63 -28.46
CA ALA A 896 -3.53 -56.46 -29.03
C ALA A 896 -3.61 -57.77 -28.23
N ASP A 897 -4.79 -58.27 -28.05
CA ASP A 897 -5.35 -59.57 -28.40
C ASP A 897 -6.46 -60.02 -27.46
N GLY A 898 -7.57 -60.46 -28.03
CA GLY A 898 -8.39 -61.44 -27.38
C GLY A 898 -9.89 -61.13 -27.18
N ASP A 899 -10.64 -61.46 -28.23
CA ASP A 899 -11.94 -62.18 -28.24
C ASP A 899 -13.27 -61.54 -27.77
N ALA A 900 -14.04 -61.44 -28.83
CA ALA A 900 -15.48 -61.69 -29.05
C ALA A 900 -16.51 -61.75 -27.90
N SER A 901 -17.55 -61.05 -28.09
CA SER A 901 -18.95 -61.46 -28.35
C SER A 901 -20.01 -60.64 -27.63
N SER A 902 -20.91 -60.22 -28.47
CA SER A 902 -22.40 -60.18 -28.36
C SER A 902 -23.06 -59.20 -27.39
N ALA A 903 -23.78 -58.40 -28.11
CA ALA A 903 -25.22 -58.15 -28.07
C ALA A 903 -25.90 -57.25 -27.02
N SER A 904 -26.46 -56.24 -27.63
CA SER A 904 -27.86 -55.81 -27.56
C SER A 904 -28.30 -54.86 -26.45
N LYS A 905 -28.75 -53.71 -26.98
CA LYS A 905 -30.07 -53.09 -26.76
C LYS A 905 -30.51 -52.65 -25.37
N ASP A 906 -30.85 -51.52 -25.10
CA ASP A 906 -32.00 -50.67 -25.40
C ASP A 906 -32.18 -49.58 -24.34
N THR A 907 -32.51 -48.43 -24.84
CA THR A 907 -33.54 -47.48 -24.40
C THR A 907 -33.46 -46.72 -23.08
N ALA A 908 -33.42 -45.45 -23.30
CA ALA A 908 -34.40 -44.40 -22.82
C ALA A 908 -34.28 -43.84 -21.41
N SER A 909 -34.14 -42.58 -21.47
CA SER A 909 -34.94 -41.51 -20.89
C SER A 909 -34.78 -41.07 -19.44
N GLU A 910 -34.60 -39.76 -19.40
CA GLU A 910 -35.27 -38.82 -18.52
C GLU A 910 -34.76 -38.58 -17.10
N ASN A 911 -34.32 -37.36 -16.99
CA ASN A 911 -34.84 -36.31 -16.07
C ASN A 911 -34.47 -36.26 -14.59
N THR A 912 -33.99 -35.08 -14.33
CA THR A 912 -34.32 -34.16 -13.21
C THR A 912 -33.69 -34.38 -11.84
N SER A 913 -33.02 -33.29 -11.56
CA SER A 913 -33.13 -32.46 -10.33
C SER A 913 -32.54 -32.91 -9.00
N SER A 914 -31.71 -32.01 -8.55
CA SER A 914 -31.75 -31.36 -7.23
C SER A 914 -31.29 -32.09 -5.98
N GLN A 915 -30.40 -31.37 -5.39
CA GLN A 915 -30.36 -31.04 -3.95
C GLN A 915 -29.69 -31.95 -2.94
N LYS A 916 -28.70 -31.34 -2.34
CA LYS A 916 -28.49 -31.13 -0.90
C LYS A 916 -27.93 -32.23 0.01
N LEU A 917 -26.95 -31.76 0.72
CA LEU A 917 -26.62 -31.80 2.15
C LEU A 917 -26.00 -33.07 2.77
N SER A 918 -24.92 -32.72 3.36
CA SER A 918 -24.50 -32.93 4.78
C SER A 918 -23.68 -34.17 5.14
N SER A 919 -22.51 -33.81 5.61
CA SER A 919 -21.94 -34.13 6.93
C SER A 919 -21.56 -35.56 7.30
N GLN A 920 -20.43 -35.56 7.88
CA GLN A 920 -19.90 -36.26 9.03
C GLN A 920 -18.97 -37.46 8.84
N ASN A 921 -17.74 -37.15 9.32
CA ASN A 921 -16.89 -37.95 10.21
C ASN A 921 -16.85 -39.47 10.08
N THR A 922 -15.67 -40.02 9.91
CA THR A 922 -14.91 -40.65 10.99
C THR A 922 -13.58 -41.23 10.51
N SER A 923 -12.63 -41.03 11.40
CA SER A 923 -11.28 -41.63 11.53
C SER A 923 -11.04 -43.04 10.98
N SER A 924 -9.86 -43.23 10.41
CA SER A 924 -8.89 -44.21 10.94
C SER A 924 -7.54 -44.19 10.18
N GLN A 925 -6.54 -44.37 10.95
CA GLN A 925 -5.11 -44.46 10.71
C GLN A 925 -4.70 -45.42 9.56
N ASN A 926 -3.68 -45.01 8.76
CA ASN A 926 -2.41 -45.77 8.71
C ASN A 926 -1.33 -45.07 7.88
N THR A 927 -0.24 -44.86 8.54
CA THR A 927 1.18 -44.85 8.17
C THR A 927 1.55 -45.04 6.69
N ASN A 928 2.28 -44.05 6.14
CA ASN A 928 3.56 -44.22 5.45
C ASN A 928 4.30 -42.87 5.35
N GLU A 929 5.59 -42.94 5.62
CA GLU A 929 6.55 -41.85 5.71
C GLU A 929 6.65 -41.01 4.41
N PRO A 930 6.90 -39.66 4.50
CA PRO A 930 7.22 -38.87 3.35
C PRO A 930 8.74 -38.72 3.17
N GLU A 931 9.12 -38.71 1.92
CA GLU A 931 10.45 -38.31 1.44
C GLU A 931 10.87 -36.91 1.97
N GLU A 932 12.08 -36.85 2.49
CA GLU A 932 12.75 -35.63 2.97
C GLU A 932 12.89 -34.60 1.87
N ASN A 933 12.15 -33.49 1.99
CA ASN A 933 12.52 -32.22 1.39
C ASN A 933 13.52 -31.54 2.33
N LEU A 934 14.78 -31.54 1.95
CA LEU A 934 15.84 -30.79 2.61
C LEU A 934 15.57 -29.28 2.49
N ASP A 935 15.29 -28.68 3.63
CA ASP A 935 15.21 -27.23 3.83
C ASP A 935 16.61 -26.61 3.62
N PRO A 936 16.80 -25.64 2.72
CA PRO A 936 18.10 -25.03 2.44
C PRO A 936 18.69 -24.19 3.59
N ASP A 937 17.95 -23.96 4.68
CA ASP A 937 18.37 -23.14 5.82
C ASP A 937 18.75 -23.95 7.08
N ALA A 938 18.79 -25.27 7.01
CA ALA A 938 19.21 -26.11 8.13
C ALA A 938 20.71 -25.92 8.45
N GLY A 939 21.01 -25.01 9.36
CA GLY A 939 22.39 -24.74 9.84
C GLY A 939 22.70 -23.29 10.16
N LYS A 940 21.74 -22.39 9.95
CA LYS A 940 21.89 -20.98 10.33
C LYS A 940 21.18 -20.69 11.66
N SER A 941 21.76 -19.85 12.50
CA SER A 941 21.08 -19.37 13.69
C SER A 941 19.93 -18.44 13.30
N GLU A 942 18.86 -18.37 14.11
CA GLU A 942 17.74 -17.46 13.89
C GLU A 942 18.18 -16.02 13.64
N GLN A 943 19.28 -15.59 14.26
CA GLN A 943 19.84 -14.24 14.11
C GLN A 943 20.47 -14.03 12.73
N GLN A 944 21.13 -15.05 12.16
CA GLN A 944 21.70 -14.98 10.81
C GLN A 944 20.64 -14.89 9.72
N VAL A 945 19.50 -15.54 9.91
CA VAL A 945 18.36 -15.46 8.98
C VAL A 945 17.72 -14.07 9.05
N ILE A 946 17.65 -13.48 10.22
CA ILE A 946 17.11 -12.13 10.43
C ILE A 946 18.04 -11.07 9.81
N ASP A 947 19.35 -11.21 9.95
CA ASP A 947 20.33 -10.27 9.40
C ASP A 947 20.38 -10.32 7.86
N GLU A 948 20.22 -11.48 7.25
CA GLU A 948 20.09 -11.63 5.78
C GLU A 948 18.78 -11.05 5.23
N LEU A 949 17.69 -11.18 5.99
CA LEU A 949 16.37 -10.66 5.59
C LEU A 949 16.24 -9.14 5.78
N THR A 950 16.93 -8.57 6.77
CA THR A 950 16.79 -7.16 7.13
C THR A 950 17.91 -6.27 6.60
N GLY A 951 19.02 -6.83 6.12
CA GLY A 951 20.19 -6.07 5.64
C GLY A 951 20.91 -5.30 6.75
N GLN A 952 20.64 -5.61 8.02
CA GLN A 952 21.36 -5.05 9.17
C GLN A 952 22.51 -5.98 9.56
N THR A 953 23.73 -5.53 9.30
CA THR A 953 24.93 -6.16 9.87
C THR A 953 25.09 -5.70 11.31
N ASN A 954 25.19 -6.65 12.25
CA ASN A 954 25.59 -6.34 13.61
C ASN A 954 27.00 -5.73 13.60
N LEU A 955 27.17 -4.59 14.28
CA LEU A 955 28.44 -3.88 14.41
C LEU A 955 29.47 -4.63 15.32
N PHE A 956 29.07 -5.71 15.94
CA PHE A 956 29.89 -6.54 16.83
C PHE A 956 29.70 -8.00 16.46
N THR A 957 30.76 -8.65 16.04
CA THR A 957 30.82 -10.09 15.80
C THR A 957 31.27 -10.82 17.08
N ASP A 958 30.88 -12.10 17.23
CA ASP A 958 31.25 -12.96 18.38
C ASP A 958 32.74 -13.10 18.61
N ASP A 959 33.60 -12.62 17.69
CA ASP A 959 35.04 -12.62 17.86
C ASP A 959 35.57 -11.44 18.69
N ASP A 960 34.76 -10.41 18.92
CA ASP A 960 35.13 -9.25 19.78
C ASP A 960 35.05 -9.58 21.29
N PHE A 961 34.46 -10.72 21.67
CA PHE A 961 34.34 -11.17 23.05
C PHE A 961 35.26 -12.32 23.44
N LYS A 962 36.09 -12.81 22.53
CA LYS A 962 37.00 -13.93 22.82
C LYS A 962 38.33 -13.56 23.51
N ASP A 963 38.66 -12.28 23.58
CA ASP A 963 39.90 -11.83 24.24
C ASP A 963 39.78 -11.61 25.75
N ASP A 964 38.58 -11.63 26.33
CA ASP A 964 38.38 -11.43 27.79
C ASP A 964 38.59 -12.69 28.64
N GLU A 965 38.77 -13.88 28.05
CA GLU A 965 39.07 -15.10 28.82
C GLU A 965 40.57 -15.27 29.15
N LYS A 966 41.48 -14.46 28.59
CA LYS A 966 42.89 -14.53 28.90
C LYS A 966 43.32 -13.78 30.14
N ASP A 967 42.49 -12.86 30.62
CA ASP A 967 42.78 -12.06 31.81
C ASP A 967 42.33 -12.66 33.16
N LYS A 968 41.64 -13.81 33.16
CA LYS A 968 41.23 -14.50 34.39
C LYS A 968 42.36 -15.26 35.08
N ASP A 969 43.47 -15.51 34.44
CA ASP A 969 44.62 -16.24 35.03
C ASP A 969 45.59 -15.32 35.78
N TRP A 970 45.40 -14.00 35.74
CA TRP A 970 46.29 -13.07 36.46
C TRP A 970 45.85 -12.78 37.93
N LEU A 971 44.55 -13.01 38.23
CA LEU A 971 44.00 -12.77 39.59
C LEU A 971 44.20 -13.94 40.57
N SER A 972 44.78 -15.04 40.17
CA SER A 972 45.05 -16.20 41.06
C SER A 972 46.49 -16.29 41.54
N LYS A 973 47.33 -15.30 41.29
CA LYS A 973 48.75 -15.26 41.71
C LYS A 973 49.21 -13.98 42.38
N GLN A 974 48.33 -13.37 43.19
CA GLN A 974 48.75 -12.48 44.25
C GLN A 974 48.02 -12.76 45.54
#